data_edd0c91667007ad297bf04eacee12700
#
_entry.id   edd0c91667007ad297bf04eacee12700
#
_cell.length_a   1.000
_cell.length_b   1.000
_cell.length_c   1.000
_cell.angle_alpha   90.00
_cell.angle_beta   90.00
_cell.angle_gamma   90.00
#
_symmetry.space_group_name_H-M   'P 1'
#
loop_
_entity.id
_entity.type
_entity.pdbx_description
1 polymer ?
#
loop_
_entity_poly.entity_id
_entity_poly.type
_entity_poly.pdbx_seq_one_letter_code
_entity_poly.pdbx_strand_id
1 'polypeptide(L)'
;MEEKKIADFVDQHRLQLQLMGLPEGLHEAVARKVLNNIYDIGDHVTFSVRHDEDDGEEDNEEEDGQDNDGDMEGIDSGNRTMLYNLHSTHDINAFGDVYLLDHMWTTTFPQSRVQLKSSSTLQSRLGHFFCISNEEEDYTDKIWNKLWGFMQCYLLPSDISYTATDDYTQWYLLDEVGLAINHSKRPNTKQSPLLVSWNDQKFTVSLIWPVTTIEEGDLLTRDYLPGMPYSDLGIIQNNIRKLRLISFIDCEKQVAYAQKALKSVSTSIKITPQAIQTQPIPNVDDEWNNRVHRYRSTQGNTSIKVFCDRAIHLNDTFIVNPDSSANNIIVTNDSNEVSASDILFLIGHTIDEDEAEYSKKGKITNQFWWDGMIVSKEHLLCTVRRAHSTLQHENDSNIQFPTWFPASFDLSLLPQLVQFIEDFYRRASQNLDNIWILKRYRGRQSIDYPVTTNISCALRHQDASPRIACKYVSRPLLLQGKKFDLRFYVLIESINPLRIKRYNLFVVRQANVAYDTCSDDLEMYQKHFTLMSLLDNDGLAKIRGSGSRSDPKYTEFIELINGQFKENKSDCRWESHLQPSIDKVIVELFQSVERAIPIEQYQHPSGVGLHPNSCWSLKQPNACPSRAMYGIDIIISEEISHAGHVMYEPNVLEVQFGPDCAKAIEYQPSFWYNILSDLYLDSNLYSTTLI
;
A
#
# COMPACT_ATOMS: atom_id res chain seq x y z
N MET A 1 -43.33 -8.58 -20.47
CA MET A 1 -42.17 -7.73 -20.85
C MET A 1 -41.36 -7.32 -19.60
N GLU A 2 -42.05 -6.96 -18.53
CA GLU A 2 -41.42 -6.59 -17.25
C GLU A 2 -40.74 -7.78 -16.54
N GLU A 3 -41.45 -8.92 -16.43
CA GLU A 3 -40.89 -10.15 -15.84
C GLU A 3 -39.60 -10.62 -16.55
N LYS A 4 -39.53 -10.45 -17.87
CA LYS A 4 -38.32 -10.79 -18.62
C LYS A 4 -37.14 -9.84 -18.26
N LYS A 5 -37.41 -8.54 -18.12
CA LYS A 5 -36.36 -7.58 -17.68
C LYS A 5 -35.84 -7.90 -16.28
N ILE A 6 -36.73 -8.32 -15.37
CA ILE A 6 -36.37 -8.73 -14.02
C ILE A 6 -35.46 -9.96 -14.06
N ALA A 7 -35.85 -10.99 -14.83
CA ALA A 7 -35.06 -12.21 -14.98
C ALA A 7 -33.67 -11.91 -15.60
N ASP A 8 -33.65 -11.11 -16.67
CA ASP A 8 -32.41 -10.71 -17.33
C ASP A 8 -31.47 -9.92 -16.36
N PHE A 9 -32.05 -9.02 -15.53
CA PHE A 9 -31.30 -8.28 -14.51
C PHE A 9 -30.73 -9.22 -13.45
N VAL A 10 -31.55 -10.13 -12.91
CA VAL A 10 -31.12 -11.12 -11.91
C VAL A 10 -29.98 -11.99 -12.46
N ASP A 11 -30.11 -12.47 -13.69
CA ASP A 11 -29.09 -13.29 -14.32
C ASP A 11 -27.75 -12.51 -14.44
N GLN A 12 -27.82 -11.26 -14.87
CA GLN A 12 -26.64 -10.42 -15.04
C GLN A 12 -25.92 -10.13 -13.71
N HIS A 13 -26.66 -10.00 -12.60
CA HIS A 13 -26.11 -9.65 -11.29
C HIS A 13 -26.04 -10.84 -10.31
N ARG A 14 -26.43 -12.04 -10.73
CA ARG A 14 -26.54 -13.24 -9.89
C ARG A 14 -25.30 -13.49 -9.03
N LEU A 15 -24.12 -13.42 -9.64
CA LEU A 15 -22.87 -13.66 -8.92
C LEU A 15 -22.65 -12.64 -7.79
N GLN A 16 -22.92 -11.37 -8.04
CA GLN A 16 -22.79 -10.34 -6.98
C GLN A 16 -23.77 -10.60 -5.85
N LEU A 17 -25.05 -10.84 -6.17
CA LEU A 17 -26.10 -11.07 -5.18
C LEU A 17 -25.79 -12.31 -4.31
N GLN A 18 -25.26 -13.37 -4.90
CA GLN A 18 -24.82 -14.56 -4.16
C GLN A 18 -23.61 -14.30 -3.28
N LEU A 19 -22.59 -13.58 -3.78
CA LEU A 19 -21.39 -13.22 -3.01
C LEU A 19 -21.70 -12.31 -1.82
N MET A 20 -22.72 -11.46 -1.91
CA MET A 20 -23.22 -10.68 -0.78
C MET A 20 -23.90 -11.55 0.28
N GLY A 21 -24.28 -12.78 -0.08
CA GLY A 21 -25.08 -13.67 0.77
C GLY A 21 -26.53 -13.22 0.88
N LEU A 22 -27.06 -12.55 -0.15
CA LEU A 22 -28.48 -12.21 -0.23
C LEU A 22 -29.27 -13.48 -0.59
N PRO A 23 -30.35 -13.83 0.14
CA PRO A 23 -31.17 -14.97 -0.17
C PRO A 23 -31.77 -14.92 -1.60
N GLU A 24 -31.76 -16.05 -2.31
CA GLU A 24 -32.24 -16.11 -3.70
C GLU A 24 -33.69 -15.62 -3.85
N GLY A 25 -34.52 -15.84 -2.83
CA GLY A 25 -35.91 -15.36 -2.81
C GLY A 25 -36.04 -13.84 -2.87
N LEU A 26 -34.98 -13.08 -2.57
CA LEU A 26 -34.98 -11.62 -2.63
C LEU A 26 -34.37 -11.05 -3.92
N HIS A 27 -33.79 -11.87 -4.79
CA HIS A 27 -33.12 -11.38 -6.01
C HIS A 27 -34.10 -10.66 -6.96
N GLU A 28 -35.31 -11.15 -7.11
CA GLU A 28 -36.35 -10.47 -7.93
C GLU A 28 -36.81 -9.16 -7.30
N ALA A 29 -36.91 -9.09 -5.96
CA ALA A 29 -37.24 -7.85 -5.25
C ALA A 29 -36.18 -6.77 -5.49
N VAL A 30 -34.91 -7.14 -5.44
CA VAL A 30 -33.80 -6.22 -5.82
C VAL A 30 -33.98 -5.72 -7.25
N ALA A 31 -34.21 -6.64 -8.20
CA ALA A 31 -34.37 -6.25 -9.60
C ALA A 31 -35.57 -5.30 -9.79
N ARG A 32 -36.70 -5.57 -9.15
CA ARG A 32 -37.88 -4.69 -9.20
C ARG A 32 -37.59 -3.32 -8.62
N LYS A 33 -36.98 -3.25 -7.43
CA LYS A 33 -36.66 -1.97 -6.77
C LYS A 33 -35.63 -1.15 -7.56
N VAL A 34 -34.57 -1.78 -8.05
CA VAL A 34 -33.54 -1.10 -8.84
C VAL A 34 -34.10 -0.61 -10.18
N LEU A 35 -34.81 -1.46 -10.93
CA LEU A 35 -35.32 -1.09 -12.25
C LEU A 35 -36.40 -0.02 -12.20
N ASN A 36 -37.14 0.08 -11.10
CA ASN A 36 -38.19 1.08 -10.89
C ASN A 36 -37.78 2.22 -9.98
N ASN A 37 -36.50 2.25 -9.56
CA ASN A 37 -35.95 3.31 -8.71
C ASN A 37 -36.73 3.49 -7.38
N ILE A 38 -36.99 2.38 -6.68
CA ILE A 38 -37.80 2.35 -5.45
C ILE A 38 -36.86 2.37 -4.24
N TYR A 39 -36.88 3.46 -3.51
CA TYR A 39 -36.16 3.68 -2.24
C TYR A 39 -37.17 3.85 -1.11
N ASP A 40 -37.69 2.76 -0.62
CA ASP A 40 -38.85 2.72 0.28
C ASP A 40 -38.51 2.49 1.76
N ILE A 41 -37.23 2.39 2.12
CA ILE A 41 -36.83 2.16 3.52
C ILE A 41 -37.35 3.25 4.46
N GLY A 42 -37.48 4.50 3.99
CA GLY A 42 -37.98 5.61 4.75
C GLY A 42 -39.43 5.45 5.24
N ASP A 43 -40.21 4.57 4.58
CA ASP A 43 -41.59 4.26 4.97
C ASP A 43 -41.65 3.29 6.17
N HIS A 44 -40.55 2.65 6.50
CA HIS A 44 -40.41 1.61 7.51
C HIS A 44 -39.65 2.02 8.76
N VAL A 45 -39.11 3.24 8.79
CA VAL A 45 -38.23 3.69 9.86
C VAL A 45 -38.54 5.12 10.31
N THR A 46 -38.16 5.43 11.56
CA THR A 46 -38.24 6.77 12.13
C THR A 46 -36.91 7.14 12.77
N PHE A 47 -36.60 8.44 12.78
CA PHE A 47 -35.41 8.98 13.42
C PHE A 47 -35.73 9.41 14.84
N SER A 48 -34.82 9.10 15.78
CA SER A 48 -34.77 9.75 17.10
C SER A 48 -33.45 10.49 17.27
N VAL A 49 -33.48 11.60 17.99
CA VAL A 49 -32.27 12.32 18.38
C VAL A 49 -31.73 11.66 19.63
N ARG A 50 -30.45 11.34 19.62
CA ARG A 50 -29.78 10.82 20.79
C ARG A 50 -29.50 11.96 21.78
N HIS A 51 -29.87 11.80 23.04
CA HIS A 51 -29.52 12.69 24.12
C HIS A 51 -28.34 12.10 24.91
N ASP A 52 -27.34 12.92 25.27
CA ASP A 52 -26.13 12.50 26.00
C ASP A 52 -26.43 11.94 27.41
N GLU A 53 -27.69 11.95 27.86
CA GLU A 53 -28.14 11.45 29.16
C GLU A 53 -28.54 9.96 29.15
N ASP A 54 -28.61 9.30 28.01
CA ASP A 54 -29.06 7.90 27.89
C ASP A 54 -27.96 6.85 28.22
N ASP A 55 -26.78 7.27 28.60
CA ASP A 55 -25.66 6.36 28.93
C ASP A 55 -25.80 5.67 30.31
N GLY A 56 -26.95 5.75 30.97
CA GLY A 56 -27.17 5.37 32.38
C GLY A 56 -28.01 4.12 32.62
N GLU A 57 -28.61 3.48 31.66
CA GLU A 57 -29.29 2.19 31.86
C GLU A 57 -28.38 1.05 31.39
N GLU A 58 -27.64 0.47 32.32
CA GLU A 58 -27.00 -0.84 32.20
C GLU A 58 -28.11 -1.89 32.01
N ASP A 59 -28.28 -2.41 30.82
CA ASP A 59 -28.99 -3.65 30.60
C ASP A 59 -28.20 -4.78 31.28
N ASN A 60 -28.60 -5.08 32.52
CA ASN A 60 -28.18 -6.28 33.23
C ASN A 60 -28.83 -7.51 32.57
N GLU A 61 -28.39 -7.93 31.43
CA GLU A 61 -28.60 -9.27 30.95
C GLU A 61 -27.51 -10.18 31.54
N GLU A 62 -27.92 -11.08 32.44
CA GLU A 62 -27.09 -12.14 33.02
C GLU A 62 -26.45 -12.97 31.89
N GLU A 63 -25.17 -12.72 31.58
CA GLU A 63 -24.39 -13.61 30.71
C GLU A 63 -23.83 -14.76 31.53
N ASP A 64 -24.41 -15.95 31.35
CA ASP A 64 -23.78 -17.22 31.66
C ASP A 64 -22.56 -17.44 30.76
N GLY A 65 -21.35 -17.35 31.31
CA GLY A 65 -20.14 -17.87 30.65
C GLY A 65 -18.94 -16.92 30.63
N GLN A 66 -18.14 -17.03 31.63
CA GLN A 66 -16.69 -16.76 31.75
C GLN A 66 -15.99 -16.21 30.47
N ASP A 67 -16.12 -14.93 30.21
CA ASP A 67 -15.14 -14.14 29.49
C ASP A 67 -15.01 -12.77 30.17
N ASN A 68 -13.86 -12.54 30.79
CA ASN A 68 -13.50 -11.32 31.50
C ASN A 68 -13.24 -10.15 30.51
N ASP A 69 -14.20 -9.85 29.62
CA ASP A 69 -14.15 -8.78 28.62
C ASP A 69 -14.89 -7.50 29.06
N GLY A 70 -15.31 -7.42 30.34
CA GLY A 70 -16.22 -6.42 30.91
C GLY A 70 -15.96 -4.93 30.69
N ASP A 71 -14.78 -4.56 30.13
CA ASP A 71 -14.41 -3.15 29.97
C ASP A 71 -14.39 -2.63 28.51
N MET A 72 -14.76 -3.48 27.54
CA MET A 72 -14.83 -3.08 26.12
C MET A 72 -16.27 -2.95 25.62
N GLU A 73 -17.25 -3.14 26.47
CA GLU A 73 -18.69 -3.05 26.13
C GLU A 73 -19.12 -1.64 25.68
N GLY A 74 -18.48 -0.62 26.22
CA GLY A 74 -18.72 0.77 25.81
C GLY A 74 -18.37 1.11 24.36
N ILE A 75 -17.72 0.20 23.60
CA ILE A 75 -17.46 0.39 22.17
C ILE A 75 -18.66 -0.08 21.33
N ASP A 76 -19.44 -1.01 21.86
CA ASP A 76 -20.58 -1.57 21.11
C ASP A 76 -21.86 -0.73 21.19
N SER A 77 -22.08 -0.06 22.32
CA SER A 77 -23.36 0.58 22.59
C SER A 77 -23.36 2.08 22.48
N GLY A 78 -22.33 2.71 21.83
CA GLY A 78 -22.80 3.99 21.63
C GLY A 78 -22.02 5.23 21.83
N ASN A 79 -20.74 5.25 21.87
CA ASN A 79 -20.06 6.54 21.90
C ASN A 79 -19.71 7.01 20.49
N ARG A 80 -20.73 7.16 19.61
CA ARG A 80 -20.64 7.83 18.35
C ARG A 80 -20.99 9.28 18.49
N THR A 81 -20.26 10.11 17.78
CA THR A 81 -20.67 11.45 17.39
C THR A 81 -21.93 11.47 16.48
N MET A 82 -22.73 10.41 16.45
CA MET A 82 -23.98 10.38 15.69
C MET A 82 -25.13 10.84 16.57
N LEU A 83 -25.82 11.86 16.13
CA LEU A 83 -26.97 12.44 16.81
C LEU A 83 -28.26 11.68 16.57
N TYR A 84 -28.27 10.72 15.68
CA TYR A 84 -29.49 10.06 15.21
C TYR A 84 -29.43 8.56 15.40
N ASN A 85 -30.52 8.01 15.89
CA ASN A 85 -30.83 6.59 15.90
C ASN A 85 -31.96 6.32 14.89
N LEU A 86 -31.98 5.13 14.31
CA LEU A 86 -33.00 4.71 13.37
C LEU A 86 -33.79 3.55 13.97
N HIS A 87 -35.09 3.74 14.16
CA HIS A 87 -35.98 2.74 14.75
C HIS A 87 -36.98 2.23 13.72
N SER A 88 -37.40 0.96 13.85
CA SER A 88 -38.49 0.40 13.05
C SER A 88 -39.83 1.00 13.45
N THR A 89 -40.70 1.28 12.47
CA THR A 89 -42.07 1.77 12.70
C THR A 89 -43.07 0.64 12.81
N HIS A 90 -42.71 -0.60 12.52
CA HIS A 90 -43.55 -1.81 12.59
C HIS A 90 -42.62 -3.05 12.53
N ASP A 91 -43.18 -4.22 12.80
CA ASP A 91 -42.43 -5.47 12.74
C ASP A 91 -41.90 -5.76 11.33
N ILE A 92 -40.61 -6.02 11.21
CA ILE A 92 -39.96 -6.41 9.94
C ILE A 92 -39.46 -7.84 10.09
N ASN A 93 -39.97 -8.73 9.25
CA ASN A 93 -39.58 -10.14 9.30
C ASN A 93 -38.16 -10.39 8.81
N ALA A 94 -37.46 -11.33 9.44
CA ALA A 94 -36.19 -11.83 8.97
C ALA A 94 -36.27 -12.27 7.51
N PHE A 95 -35.41 -11.73 6.65
CA PHE A 95 -35.38 -11.97 5.21
C PHE A 95 -36.71 -11.69 4.48
N GLY A 96 -37.57 -10.85 5.07
CA GLY A 96 -38.90 -10.56 4.51
C GLY A 96 -38.85 -9.64 3.30
N ASP A 97 -37.94 -8.71 3.25
CA ASP A 97 -37.73 -7.77 2.13
C ASP A 97 -36.26 -7.32 2.05
N VAL A 98 -35.95 -6.58 1.00
CA VAL A 98 -34.66 -5.90 0.78
C VAL A 98 -34.94 -4.47 0.38
N TYR A 99 -34.19 -3.54 0.97
CA TYR A 99 -34.34 -2.11 0.71
C TYR A 99 -33.12 -1.54 0.02
N LEU A 100 -33.33 -0.48 -0.79
CA LEU A 100 -32.24 0.26 -1.40
C LEU A 100 -31.87 1.44 -0.51
N LEU A 101 -30.57 1.64 -0.33
CA LEU A 101 -29.97 2.85 0.23
C LEU A 101 -29.23 3.57 -0.88
N ASP A 102 -29.47 4.86 -1.02
CA ASP A 102 -28.75 5.68 -1.98
C ASP A 102 -27.34 5.99 -1.49
N HIS A 103 -26.47 6.31 -2.44
CA HIS A 103 -25.16 6.85 -2.14
C HIS A 103 -25.20 8.36 -2.29
N MET A 104 -25.21 9.06 -1.15
CA MET A 104 -25.13 10.54 -1.13
C MET A 104 -23.96 11.05 -1.96
N TRP A 105 -22.87 10.28 -1.95
CA TRP A 105 -21.67 10.62 -2.67
C TRP A 105 -20.82 9.40 -3.00
N THR A 106 -20.25 9.36 -4.20
CA THR A 106 -19.26 8.37 -4.63
C THR A 106 -18.06 9.10 -5.20
N THR A 107 -16.86 8.71 -4.78
CA THR A 107 -15.63 9.41 -5.11
C THR A 107 -14.39 8.50 -5.07
N THR A 108 -13.28 8.98 -5.59
CA THR A 108 -11.93 8.45 -5.33
C THR A 108 -11.18 9.38 -4.39
N PHE A 109 -10.18 8.87 -3.66
CA PHE A 109 -9.42 9.70 -2.75
C PHE A 109 -8.86 10.98 -3.41
N PRO A 110 -8.23 10.95 -4.59
CA PRO A 110 -7.69 12.16 -5.22
C PRO A 110 -8.74 13.21 -5.61
N GLN A 111 -9.98 12.79 -5.86
CA GLN A 111 -11.07 13.68 -6.29
C GLN A 111 -11.90 14.21 -5.12
N SER A 112 -11.88 13.50 -4.00
CA SER A 112 -12.83 13.68 -2.92
C SER A 112 -12.85 15.09 -2.35
N ARG A 113 -11.71 15.66 -2.02
CA ARG A 113 -11.65 17.00 -1.42
C ARG A 113 -12.04 18.10 -2.41
N VAL A 114 -11.64 17.98 -3.67
CA VAL A 114 -12.03 18.93 -4.72
C VAL A 114 -13.53 18.90 -4.96
N GLN A 115 -14.14 17.71 -5.01
CA GLN A 115 -15.58 17.54 -5.15
C GLN A 115 -16.32 18.09 -3.94
N LEU A 116 -15.86 17.80 -2.72
CA LEU A 116 -16.45 18.37 -1.51
C LEU A 116 -16.41 19.89 -1.52
N LYS A 117 -15.27 20.49 -1.85
CA LYS A 117 -15.12 21.97 -1.92
C LYS A 117 -15.99 22.61 -3.00
N SER A 118 -16.23 21.91 -4.10
CA SER A 118 -17.02 22.45 -5.23
C SER A 118 -18.54 22.29 -5.07
N SER A 119 -19.02 21.46 -4.15
CA SER A 119 -20.45 21.18 -3.97
C SER A 119 -21.00 21.75 -2.68
N SER A 120 -21.61 22.93 -2.76
CA SER A 120 -22.29 23.56 -1.62
C SER A 120 -23.44 22.71 -1.06
N THR A 121 -24.15 21.98 -1.92
CA THR A 121 -25.22 21.06 -1.51
C THR A 121 -24.67 19.92 -0.67
N LEU A 122 -23.56 19.29 -1.10
CA LEU A 122 -22.91 18.23 -0.35
C LEU A 122 -22.38 18.73 0.99
N GLN A 123 -21.72 19.88 0.99
CA GLN A 123 -21.26 20.53 2.23
C GLN A 123 -22.41 20.80 3.20
N SER A 124 -23.52 21.36 2.71
CA SER A 124 -24.68 21.66 3.55
C SER A 124 -25.31 20.40 4.14
N ARG A 125 -25.49 19.34 3.36
CA ARG A 125 -26.03 18.05 3.85
C ARG A 125 -25.13 17.45 4.92
N LEU A 126 -23.83 17.38 4.65
CA LEU A 126 -22.85 16.81 5.59
C LEU A 126 -22.67 17.66 6.83
N GLY A 127 -22.63 18.99 6.69
CA GLY A 127 -22.56 19.91 7.82
C GLY A 127 -23.75 19.76 8.76
N HIS A 128 -24.96 19.66 8.20
CA HIS A 128 -26.17 19.39 8.98
C HIS A 128 -26.10 18.03 9.69
N PHE A 129 -25.73 16.99 8.97
CA PHE A 129 -25.63 15.63 9.54
C PHE A 129 -24.58 15.53 10.64
N PHE A 130 -23.43 16.21 10.49
CA PHE A 130 -22.35 16.21 11.47
C PHE A 130 -22.48 17.30 12.55
N CYS A 131 -23.55 18.10 12.52
CA CYS A 131 -23.78 19.25 13.40
C CYS A 131 -22.62 20.24 13.42
N ILE A 132 -22.10 20.56 12.24
CA ILE A 132 -21.08 21.58 12.02
C ILE A 132 -21.77 22.83 11.50
N SER A 133 -21.56 23.99 12.19
CA SER A 133 -22.10 25.24 11.73
C SER A 133 -21.40 25.74 10.47
N ASN A 134 -22.15 26.23 9.50
CA ASN A 134 -21.59 26.83 8.30
C ASN A 134 -20.93 28.21 8.54
N GLU A 135 -21.04 28.73 9.74
CA GLU A 135 -20.36 29.96 10.18
C GLU A 135 -18.95 29.70 10.72
N GLU A 136 -18.57 28.44 10.87
CA GLU A 136 -17.24 28.05 11.35
C GLU A 136 -16.17 28.30 10.28
N GLU A 137 -15.04 28.89 10.68
CA GLU A 137 -13.96 29.34 9.79
C GLU A 137 -13.39 28.18 8.96
N ASP A 138 -13.34 26.95 9.54
CA ASP A 138 -12.81 25.74 8.89
C ASP A 138 -13.92 24.73 8.53
N TYR A 139 -15.10 25.21 8.15
CA TYR A 139 -16.28 24.38 7.91
C TYR A 139 -16.02 23.14 7.04
N THR A 140 -15.43 23.36 5.87
CA THR A 140 -15.15 22.25 4.93
C THR A 140 -14.13 21.27 5.47
N ASP A 141 -13.12 21.74 6.21
CA ASP A 141 -12.08 20.90 6.79
C ASP A 141 -12.61 20.07 7.97
N LYS A 142 -13.52 20.63 8.76
CA LYS A 142 -14.21 19.90 9.82
C LYS A 142 -15.09 18.78 9.25
N ILE A 143 -15.82 19.05 8.17
CA ILE A 143 -16.56 18.04 7.44
C ILE A 143 -15.58 16.95 6.92
N TRP A 144 -14.50 17.35 6.26
CA TRP A 144 -13.49 16.45 5.74
C TRP A 144 -12.91 15.51 6.80
N ASN A 145 -12.62 16.05 7.97
CA ASN A 145 -12.03 15.28 9.07
C ASN A 145 -13.01 14.26 9.66
N LYS A 146 -14.30 14.60 9.79
CA LYS A 146 -15.32 13.67 10.28
C LYS A 146 -15.75 12.62 9.25
N LEU A 147 -15.84 13.00 8.00
CA LEU A 147 -16.33 12.21 6.88
C LEU A 147 -15.65 10.84 6.77
N TRP A 148 -14.33 10.76 7.00
CA TRP A 148 -13.58 9.50 6.86
C TRP A 148 -13.99 8.42 7.86
N GLY A 149 -14.57 8.77 8.99
CA GLY A 149 -15.21 7.81 9.89
C GLY A 149 -16.40 7.07 9.25
N PHE A 150 -17.05 7.66 8.25
CA PHE A 150 -18.29 7.15 7.63
C PHE A 150 -18.11 6.64 6.21
N MET A 151 -17.01 6.96 5.54
CA MET A 151 -16.71 6.48 4.19
C MET A 151 -16.60 4.95 4.16
N GLN A 152 -17.13 4.35 3.12
CA GLN A 152 -17.06 2.94 2.84
C GLN A 152 -16.44 2.72 1.46
N CYS A 153 -15.83 1.55 1.23
CA CYS A 153 -15.26 1.22 -0.06
C CYS A 153 -15.97 0.03 -0.71
N TYR A 154 -15.92 -0.02 -2.03
CA TYR A 154 -16.40 -1.17 -2.79
C TYR A 154 -15.37 -2.29 -2.68
N LEU A 155 -15.75 -3.39 -2.03
CA LEU A 155 -15.00 -4.65 -2.03
C LEU A 155 -15.59 -5.55 -3.12
N LEU A 156 -15.24 -5.27 -4.37
CA LEU A 156 -15.66 -6.13 -5.48
C LEU A 156 -14.61 -7.20 -5.72
N PRO A 157 -15.04 -8.45 -6.02
CA PRO A 157 -14.12 -9.49 -6.46
C PRO A 157 -13.34 -9.03 -7.70
N SER A 158 -12.06 -9.43 -7.78
CA SER A 158 -11.15 -9.06 -8.87
C SER A 158 -11.66 -9.43 -10.27
N ASP A 159 -12.62 -10.34 -10.36
CA ASP A 159 -13.20 -10.85 -11.61
C ASP A 159 -14.34 -9.98 -12.15
N ILE A 160 -14.86 -9.07 -11.33
CA ILE A 160 -15.81 -8.05 -11.76
C ILE A 160 -14.99 -6.82 -12.14
N SER A 161 -14.28 -6.89 -13.27
CA SER A 161 -13.41 -5.82 -13.67
C SER A 161 -14.22 -4.59 -14.07
N TYR A 162 -14.06 -3.53 -13.32
CA TYR A 162 -14.23 -2.19 -13.82
C TYR A 162 -13.26 -1.96 -14.99
N THR A 163 -13.57 -1.03 -15.85
CA THR A 163 -12.73 -0.65 -17.00
C THR A 163 -11.30 -0.30 -16.57
N ALA A 164 -10.37 -0.24 -17.51
CA ALA A 164 -8.93 0.03 -17.28
C ALA A 164 -8.57 1.35 -16.53
N THR A 165 -9.57 2.08 -16.03
CA THR A 165 -9.43 3.29 -15.18
C THR A 165 -9.56 2.99 -13.69
N ASP A 166 -9.77 1.73 -13.28
CA ASP A 166 -10.21 1.35 -11.93
C ASP A 166 -9.05 1.03 -10.97
N ASP A 167 -7.91 1.66 -11.18
CA ASP A 167 -6.76 1.49 -10.28
C ASP A 167 -6.94 2.17 -8.91
N TYR A 168 -7.94 3.05 -8.76
CA TYR A 168 -8.26 3.73 -7.52
C TYR A 168 -9.40 3.06 -6.77
N THR A 169 -9.24 2.95 -5.44
CA THR A 169 -10.35 2.54 -4.57
C THR A 169 -11.52 3.51 -4.72
N GLN A 170 -12.69 2.96 -5.04
CA GLN A 170 -13.94 3.72 -5.07
C GLN A 170 -14.50 3.78 -3.66
N TRP A 171 -14.73 4.98 -3.18
CA TRP A 171 -15.33 5.28 -1.89
C TRP A 171 -16.74 5.77 -2.07
N TYR A 172 -17.61 5.44 -1.14
CA TYR A 172 -18.97 5.96 -1.12
C TYR A 172 -19.40 6.34 0.29
N LEU A 173 -20.33 7.24 0.36
CA LEU A 173 -21.03 7.65 1.55
C LEU A 173 -22.51 7.37 1.38
N LEU A 174 -23.11 6.64 2.31
CA LEU A 174 -24.56 6.39 2.30
C LEU A 174 -25.33 7.70 2.47
N ASP A 175 -26.61 7.68 2.13
CA ASP A 175 -27.56 8.72 2.49
C ASP A 175 -27.76 8.82 4.01
N GLU A 176 -28.53 9.79 4.45
CA GLU A 176 -28.78 10.07 5.88
C GLU A 176 -29.41 8.86 6.60
N VAL A 177 -30.26 8.09 5.90
CA VAL A 177 -30.86 6.87 6.47
C VAL A 177 -29.78 5.82 6.73
N GLY A 178 -28.98 5.52 5.71
CA GLY A 178 -27.89 4.57 5.82
C GLY A 178 -26.81 4.97 6.83
N LEU A 179 -26.55 6.28 6.96
CA LEU A 179 -25.61 6.80 7.96
C LEU A 179 -26.13 6.68 9.39
N ALA A 180 -27.45 6.78 9.61
CA ALA A 180 -28.07 6.69 10.92
C ALA A 180 -28.19 5.26 11.48
N ILE A 181 -27.95 4.22 10.67
CA ILE A 181 -27.94 2.83 11.12
C ILE A 181 -26.70 2.55 11.97
N ASN A 182 -26.91 2.24 13.24
CA ASN A 182 -25.84 2.05 14.22
C ASN A 182 -25.05 0.74 14.02
N HIS A 183 -23.86 0.68 14.61
CA HIS A 183 -23.08 -0.56 14.65
C HIS A 183 -23.55 -1.49 15.75
N SER A 184 -23.56 -2.79 15.45
CA SER A 184 -23.70 -3.84 16.45
C SER A 184 -22.80 -5.04 16.14
N LYS A 185 -22.36 -5.75 17.17
CA LYS A 185 -21.71 -7.07 17.04
C LYS A 185 -22.69 -8.13 16.60
N ARG A 186 -23.97 -7.98 16.98
CA ARG A 186 -25.09 -8.85 16.58
C ARG A 186 -26.09 -8.01 15.78
N PRO A 187 -25.74 -7.62 14.55
CA PRO A 187 -26.57 -6.74 13.77
C PRO A 187 -27.87 -7.44 13.37
N ASN A 188 -28.97 -6.71 13.40
CA ASN A 188 -30.27 -7.20 12.92
C ASN A 188 -30.46 -6.97 11.42
N THR A 189 -29.59 -6.18 10.79
CA THR A 189 -29.56 -6.00 9.33
C THR A 189 -28.19 -6.30 8.75
N LYS A 190 -28.15 -6.68 7.48
CA LYS A 190 -26.94 -6.78 6.67
C LYS A 190 -26.98 -5.79 5.52
N GLN A 191 -25.87 -5.14 5.24
CA GLN A 191 -25.73 -4.14 4.18
C GLN A 191 -24.59 -4.53 3.25
N SER A 192 -24.79 -4.35 1.94
CA SER A 192 -23.75 -4.57 0.95
C SER A 192 -23.96 -3.66 -0.27
N PRO A 193 -22.88 -3.09 -0.84
CA PRO A 193 -22.98 -2.31 -2.06
C PRO A 193 -23.20 -3.22 -3.28
N LEU A 194 -24.08 -2.79 -4.20
CA LEU A 194 -24.35 -3.42 -5.49
C LEU A 194 -23.88 -2.50 -6.62
N LEU A 195 -22.99 -2.99 -7.47
CA LEU A 195 -22.71 -2.35 -8.75
C LEU A 195 -23.75 -2.78 -9.77
N VAL A 196 -24.58 -1.85 -10.16
CA VAL A 196 -25.57 -2.06 -11.23
C VAL A 196 -24.92 -1.73 -12.58
N SER A 197 -25.01 -2.69 -13.50
CA SER A 197 -24.67 -2.53 -14.91
C SER A 197 -25.89 -2.90 -15.72
N TRP A 198 -26.59 -1.90 -16.28
CA TRP A 198 -27.84 -2.14 -16.98
C TRP A 198 -28.07 -1.12 -18.10
N ASN A 199 -28.38 -1.58 -19.32
CA ASN A 199 -28.64 -0.73 -20.48
C ASN A 199 -27.51 0.33 -20.72
N ASP A 200 -26.27 -0.11 -20.72
CA ASP A 200 -25.08 0.74 -20.87
C ASP A 200 -24.87 1.80 -19.76
N GLN A 201 -25.69 1.75 -18.71
CA GLN A 201 -25.50 2.57 -17.52
C GLN A 201 -24.81 1.77 -16.44
N LYS A 202 -23.92 2.41 -15.72
CA LYS A 202 -23.26 1.87 -14.52
C LYS A 202 -23.47 2.85 -13.36
N PHE A 203 -24.02 2.35 -12.28
CA PHE A 203 -24.18 3.09 -11.03
C PHE A 203 -24.14 2.13 -9.84
N THR A 204 -24.08 2.68 -8.64
CA THR A 204 -23.97 1.90 -7.42
C THR A 204 -25.06 2.30 -6.44
N VAL A 205 -25.58 1.30 -5.74
CA VAL A 205 -26.52 1.44 -4.62
C VAL A 205 -26.08 0.50 -3.51
N SER A 206 -26.54 0.71 -2.29
CA SER A 206 -26.42 -0.32 -1.25
C SER A 206 -27.73 -1.03 -1.05
N LEU A 207 -27.63 -2.34 -0.86
CA LEU A 207 -28.76 -3.17 -0.43
C LEU A 207 -28.69 -3.31 1.09
N ILE A 208 -29.83 -3.22 1.77
CA ILE A 208 -29.96 -3.57 3.17
C ILE A 208 -31.13 -4.52 3.36
N TRP A 209 -30.95 -5.55 4.16
CA TRP A 209 -31.99 -6.54 4.46
C TRP A 209 -31.91 -7.02 5.90
N PRO A 210 -33.05 -7.30 6.55
CA PRO A 210 -33.11 -7.85 7.90
C PRO A 210 -32.59 -9.29 7.91
N VAL A 211 -31.73 -9.62 8.88
CA VAL A 211 -31.21 -10.99 9.09
C VAL A 211 -31.86 -11.66 10.31
N THR A 212 -32.50 -10.88 11.17
CA THR A 212 -33.38 -11.31 12.25
C THR A 212 -34.68 -10.54 12.17
N THR A 213 -35.72 -10.99 12.84
CA THR A 213 -36.94 -10.21 13.01
C THR A 213 -36.62 -8.94 13.83
N ILE A 214 -37.13 -7.82 13.40
CA ILE A 214 -36.96 -6.50 14.04
C ILE A 214 -38.36 -6.10 14.51
N GLU A 215 -38.56 -5.88 15.80
CA GLU A 215 -39.87 -5.49 16.34
C GLU A 215 -40.09 -3.98 16.20
N GLU A 216 -41.34 -3.54 16.28
CA GLU A 216 -41.70 -2.12 16.25
C GLU A 216 -40.98 -1.38 17.40
N GLY A 217 -40.25 -0.34 17.06
CA GLY A 217 -39.45 0.46 18.02
C GLY A 217 -38.02 0.01 18.17
N ASP A 218 -37.64 -1.17 17.68
CA ASP A 218 -36.25 -1.64 17.74
C ASP A 218 -35.32 -0.77 16.91
N LEU A 219 -34.07 -0.64 17.37
CA LEU A 219 -33.00 -0.01 16.62
C LEU A 219 -32.58 -0.84 15.42
N LEU A 220 -32.45 -0.22 14.25
CA LEU A 220 -31.77 -0.84 13.12
C LEU A 220 -30.26 -0.78 13.34
N THR A 221 -29.62 -1.94 13.21
CA THR A 221 -28.18 -2.10 13.43
C THR A 221 -27.53 -2.86 12.28
N ARG A 222 -26.29 -2.49 11.95
CA ARG A 222 -25.47 -3.17 10.94
C ARG A 222 -24.02 -3.34 11.40
N ASP A 223 -23.31 -4.24 10.73
CA ASP A 223 -21.87 -4.33 10.93
C ASP A 223 -21.13 -3.29 10.06
N TYR A 224 -20.25 -2.50 10.68
CA TYR A 224 -19.44 -1.50 9.96
C TYR A 224 -18.23 -2.07 9.28
N LEU A 225 -17.79 -3.27 9.68
CA LEU A 225 -16.65 -3.98 9.11
C LEU A 225 -17.06 -5.38 8.64
N PRO A 226 -17.97 -5.48 7.64
CA PRO A 226 -18.51 -6.76 7.19
C PRO A 226 -17.46 -7.70 6.60
N GLY A 227 -16.31 -7.15 6.15
CA GLY A 227 -15.16 -7.94 5.69
C GLY A 227 -14.36 -8.62 6.79
N MET A 228 -14.70 -8.39 8.07
CA MET A 228 -14.08 -9.00 9.25
C MET A 228 -15.18 -9.47 10.24
N PRO A 229 -15.98 -10.50 9.89
CA PRO A 229 -17.07 -10.95 10.74
C PRO A 229 -16.56 -11.52 12.06
N TYR A 230 -17.28 -11.29 13.15
CA TYR A 230 -16.88 -11.74 14.50
C TYR A 230 -16.78 -13.26 14.65
N SER A 231 -17.59 -14.02 13.92
CA SER A 231 -17.74 -15.47 14.09
C SER A 231 -16.47 -16.28 13.89
N ASP A 232 -15.49 -15.73 13.15
CA ASP A 232 -14.31 -16.48 12.70
C ASP A 232 -12.98 -15.85 13.15
N LEU A 233 -13.02 -14.85 14.03
CA LEU A 233 -11.84 -14.10 14.43
C LEU A 233 -11.17 -14.70 15.67
N GLY A 234 -9.86 -15.01 15.54
CA GLY A 234 -9.01 -15.21 16.72
C GLY A 234 -8.77 -13.89 17.48
N ILE A 235 -8.22 -13.99 18.70
CA ILE A 235 -7.99 -12.83 19.59
C ILE A 235 -7.29 -11.67 18.89
N ILE A 236 -6.27 -11.94 18.08
CA ILE A 236 -5.50 -10.89 17.36
C ILE A 236 -6.40 -10.14 16.39
N GLN A 237 -7.13 -10.86 15.55
CA GLN A 237 -7.98 -10.26 14.51
C GLN A 237 -9.16 -9.50 15.15
N ASN A 238 -9.71 -10.01 16.24
CA ASN A 238 -10.75 -9.31 16.99
C ASN A 238 -10.24 -7.97 17.56
N ASN A 239 -9.02 -7.93 18.10
CA ASN A 239 -8.42 -6.68 18.56
C ASN A 239 -8.13 -5.70 17.41
N ILE A 240 -7.65 -6.18 16.27
CA ILE A 240 -7.49 -5.33 15.07
C ILE A 240 -8.84 -4.74 14.65
N ARG A 241 -9.89 -5.58 14.63
CA ARG A 241 -11.26 -5.13 14.32
C ARG A 241 -11.73 -4.04 15.27
N LYS A 242 -11.57 -4.26 16.58
CA LYS A 242 -11.92 -3.27 17.62
C LYS A 242 -11.18 -1.94 17.38
N LEU A 243 -9.89 -1.98 17.12
CA LEU A 243 -9.09 -0.78 16.83
C LEU A 243 -9.53 -0.06 15.54
N ARG A 244 -9.98 -0.79 14.53
CA ARG A 244 -10.55 -0.18 13.32
C ARG A 244 -11.91 0.48 13.59
N LEU A 245 -12.73 -0.12 14.44
CA LEU A 245 -13.99 0.48 14.89
C LEU A 245 -13.78 1.77 15.69
N ILE A 246 -12.66 1.90 16.40
CA ILE A 246 -12.30 3.13 17.13
C ILE A 246 -12.18 4.35 16.20
N SER A 247 -11.96 4.16 14.88
CA SER A 247 -11.98 5.26 13.93
C SER A 247 -13.29 6.08 13.94
N PHE A 248 -14.34 5.51 14.52
CA PHE A 248 -15.66 6.14 14.71
C PHE A 248 -15.86 6.78 16.10
N ILE A 249 -14.87 6.68 17.00
CA ILE A 249 -14.94 7.08 18.40
C ILE A 249 -13.97 8.23 18.68
N ASP A 250 -14.16 8.88 19.82
CA ASP A 250 -13.33 9.98 20.30
C ASP A 250 -11.83 9.61 20.40
N CYS A 251 -10.98 10.53 19.92
CA CYS A 251 -9.55 10.38 19.80
C CYS A 251 -8.81 10.06 21.10
N GLU A 252 -9.25 10.62 22.24
CA GLU A 252 -8.57 10.44 23.53
C GLU A 252 -8.63 9.00 24.03
N LYS A 253 -9.68 8.29 23.69
CA LYS A 253 -9.87 6.88 24.09
C LYS A 253 -9.07 5.91 23.19
N GLN A 254 -8.69 6.31 21.98
CA GLN A 254 -8.05 5.41 21.02
C GLN A 254 -6.71 4.85 21.51
N VAL A 255 -5.86 5.68 22.12
CA VAL A 255 -4.54 5.24 22.62
C VAL A 255 -4.70 4.25 23.78
N ALA A 256 -5.60 4.55 24.70
CA ALA A 256 -5.86 3.66 25.85
C ALA A 256 -6.37 2.29 25.40
N TYR A 257 -7.29 2.25 24.43
CA TYR A 257 -7.79 1.01 23.84
C TYR A 257 -6.69 0.26 23.08
N ALA A 258 -5.85 0.95 22.32
CA ALA A 258 -4.75 0.34 21.60
C ALA A 258 -3.77 -0.37 22.56
N GLN A 259 -3.39 0.29 23.65
CA GLN A 259 -2.53 -0.29 24.68
C GLN A 259 -3.18 -1.49 25.39
N LYS A 260 -4.49 -1.41 25.68
CA LYS A 260 -5.22 -2.52 26.27
C LYS A 260 -5.29 -3.72 25.35
N ALA A 261 -5.57 -3.50 24.05
CA ALA A 261 -5.59 -4.54 23.03
C ALA A 261 -4.24 -5.27 22.93
N LEU A 262 -3.12 -4.54 23.00
CA LEU A 262 -1.79 -5.14 22.98
C LEU A 262 -1.52 -5.96 24.24
N LYS A 263 -1.91 -5.48 25.41
CA LYS A 263 -1.76 -6.22 26.69
C LYS A 263 -2.56 -7.52 26.69
N SER A 264 -3.78 -7.53 26.17
CA SER A 264 -4.62 -8.74 26.13
C SER A 264 -3.99 -9.86 25.29
N VAL A 265 -3.30 -9.50 24.19
CA VAL A 265 -2.59 -10.46 23.34
C VAL A 265 -1.31 -10.96 24.00
N SER A 266 -0.53 -10.09 24.64
CA SER A 266 0.72 -10.50 25.32
C SER A 266 0.49 -11.42 26.52
N THR A 267 -0.66 -11.34 27.17
CA THR A 267 -1.04 -12.28 28.25
C THR A 267 -1.53 -13.63 27.73
N SER A 268 -2.14 -13.65 26.55
CA SER A 268 -2.72 -14.86 25.94
C SER A 268 -1.73 -15.67 25.11
N ILE A 269 -0.73 -15.03 24.54
CA ILE A 269 0.30 -15.66 23.73
C ILE A 269 1.64 -15.48 24.45
N LYS A 270 2.12 -16.53 25.11
CA LYS A 270 3.51 -16.57 25.57
C LYS A 270 4.42 -16.62 24.35
N ILE A 271 4.75 -15.46 23.79
CA ILE A 271 5.82 -15.32 22.81
C ILE A 271 7.11 -15.52 23.61
N THR A 272 7.57 -16.75 23.66
CA THR A 272 8.93 -17.04 24.11
C THR A 272 9.84 -16.48 23.03
N PRO A 273 10.72 -15.53 23.35
CA PRO A 273 11.78 -15.16 22.41
C PRO A 273 12.68 -16.39 22.25
N GLN A 274 12.42 -17.21 21.26
CA GLN A 274 13.41 -18.22 20.89
C GLN A 274 14.62 -17.46 20.38
N ALA A 275 15.76 -17.67 21.03
CA ALA A 275 17.04 -17.23 20.56
C ALA A 275 17.21 -17.75 19.13
N ILE A 276 17.11 -16.87 18.18
CA ILE A 276 17.14 -17.21 16.74
C ILE A 276 18.60 -17.47 16.42
N GLN A 277 18.94 -18.73 16.19
CA GLN A 277 20.24 -19.08 15.64
C GLN A 277 20.30 -18.57 14.20
N THR A 278 21.12 -17.55 13.99
CA THR A 278 21.44 -17.04 12.65
C THR A 278 22.25 -18.14 11.92
N GLN A 279 21.66 -18.76 10.92
CA GLN A 279 22.45 -19.54 10.01
C GLN A 279 23.20 -18.59 9.06
N PRO A 280 24.51 -18.78 8.85
CA PRO A 280 25.25 -17.97 7.92
C PRO A 280 24.68 -18.16 6.51
N ILE A 281 24.53 -17.06 5.77
CA ILE A 281 24.21 -17.09 4.34
C ILE A 281 25.31 -17.89 3.64
N PRO A 282 25.00 -18.88 2.79
CA PRO A 282 26.02 -19.68 2.12
C PRO A 282 26.99 -18.80 1.32
N ASN A 283 28.28 -19.02 1.43
CA ASN A 283 29.27 -18.35 0.61
C ASN A 283 29.24 -18.90 -0.81
N VAL A 284 28.67 -18.15 -1.73
CA VAL A 284 28.46 -18.54 -3.14
C VAL A 284 29.61 -18.11 -4.05
N ASP A 285 30.52 -17.27 -3.57
CA ASP A 285 31.53 -16.59 -4.39
C ASP A 285 32.59 -17.55 -4.97
N ASP A 286 32.99 -18.55 -4.21
CA ASP A 286 34.01 -19.50 -4.68
C ASP A 286 33.46 -20.33 -5.84
N GLU A 287 32.19 -20.63 -5.83
CA GLU A 287 31.57 -21.41 -6.90
C GLU A 287 31.36 -20.58 -8.16
N TRP A 288 30.96 -19.28 -7.99
CA TRP A 288 30.84 -18.35 -9.12
C TRP A 288 32.20 -18.11 -9.79
N ASN A 289 33.19 -17.71 -9.02
CA ASN A 289 34.53 -17.45 -9.54
C ASN A 289 35.11 -18.66 -10.24
N ASN A 290 34.88 -19.85 -9.70
CA ASN A 290 35.32 -21.12 -10.32
C ASN A 290 34.53 -21.46 -11.59
N ARG A 291 33.25 -21.09 -11.70
CA ARG A 291 32.46 -21.32 -12.92
C ARG A 291 32.80 -20.31 -14.01
N VAL A 292 32.90 -19.02 -13.69
CA VAL A 292 33.30 -17.99 -14.65
C VAL A 292 34.74 -18.23 -15.13
N HIS A 293 35.65 -18.58 -14.25
CA HIS A 293 37.03 -18.94 -14.65
C HIS A 293 37.09 -20.19 -15.49
N ARG A 294 36.32 -21.23 -15.18
CA ARG A 294 36.24 -22.44 -16.01
C ARG A 294 35.64 -22.13 -17.39
N TYR A 295 34.65 -21.29 -17.44
CA TYR A 295 34.01 -20.90 -18.69
C TYR A 295 34.96 -20.09 -19.57
N ARG A 296 35.71 -19.16 -19.01
CA ARG A 296 36.74 -18.37 -19.72
C ARG A 296 37.92 -19.24 -20.20
N SER A 297 38.28 -20.30 -19.46
CA SER A 297 39.43 -21.12 -19.76
C SER A 297 39.18 -22.27 -20.74
N THR A 298 37.93 -22.73 -20.86
CA THR A 298 37.63 -23.92 -21.66
C THR A 298 37.19 -23.65 -23.11
N GLN A 299 36.74 -22.42 -23.41
CA GLN A 299 36.12 -22.17 -24.71
C GLN A 299 36.95 -21.28 -25.67
N GLY A 300 38.00 -20.62 -25.24
CA GLY A 300 38.74 -19.69 -26.14
C GLY A 300 37.84 -18.61 -26.79
N ASN A 301 36.56 -18.64 -26.51
CA ASN A 301 35.53 -17.75 -27.06
C ASN A 301 34.99 -16.89 -25.92
N THR A 302 35.10 -15.58 -26.06
CA THR A 302 34.82 -14.60 -25.01
C THR A 302 33.37 -14.16 -24.94
N SER A 303 32.46 -14.81 -25.67
CA SER A 303 31.03 -14.42 -25.73
C SER A 303 30.18 -15.19 -24.72
N ILE A 304 29.32 -14.45 -24.00
CA ILE A 304 28.33 -14.97 -23.07
C ILE A 304 26.96 -14.97 -23.73
N LYS A 305 26.22 -16.09 -23.64
CA LYS A 305 24.86 -16.19 -24.17
C LYS A 305 23.83 -15.97 -23.07
N VAL A 306 22.98 -14.97 -23.25
CA VAL A 306 21.93 -14.57 -22.31
C VAL A 306 20.56 -14.88 -22.93
N PHE A 307 19.77 -15.69 -22.24
CA PHE A 307 18.36 -15.84 -22.55
C PHE A 307 17.56 -14.77 -21.81
N CYS A 308 16.60 -14.11 -22.48
CA CYS A 308 15.68 -13.18 -21.85
C CYS A 308 14.24 -13.54 -22.22
N ASP A 309 13.39 -13.72 -21.21
CA ASP A 309 12.01 -14.23 -21.34
C ASP A 309 11.02 -13.23 -21.99
N ARG A 310 11.36 -11.95 -22.07
CA ARG A 310 10.51 -10.92 -22.70
C ARG A 310 11.27 -10.09 -23.72
N ALA A 311 11.20 -10.55 -24.97
CA ALA A 311 11.84 -9.89 -26.09
C ALA A 311 11.29 -8.51 -26.48
N ILE A 312 10.08 -8.12 -26.04
CA ILE A 312 9.33 -6.99 -26.58
C ILE A 312 10.02 -5.63 -26.38
N HIS A 313 10.89 -5.52 -25.39
CA HIS A 313 11.67 -4.29 -25.13
C HIS A 313 13.18 -4.46 -25.33
N LEU A 314 13.64 -5.65 -25.65
CA LEU A 314 15.06 -5.98 -25.71
C LEU A 314 15.60 -6.07 -27.13
N ASN A 315 14.77 -6.48 -28.10
CA ASN A 315 15.23 -6.77 -29.47
C ASN A 315 15.76 -5.53 -30.23
N ASP A 316 15.23 -4.35 -29.95
CA ASP A 316 15.66 -3.13 -30.68
C ASP A 316 16.74 -2.34 -29.93
N THR A 317 16.91 -2.56 -28.63
CA THR A 317 17.78 -1.78 -27.76
C THR A 317 18.98 -2.52 -27.18
N PHE A 318 18.96 -3.86 -27.20
CA PHE A 318 20.04 -4.67 -26.60
C PHE A 318 21.34 -4.72 -27.42
N ILE A 319 21.33 -4.39 -28.70
CA ILE A 319 22.40 -4.72 -29.65
C ILE A 319 23.23 -3.49 -30.08
N VAL A 320 23.14 -2.37 -29.43
CA VAL A 320 24.05 -1.28 -29.75
C VAL A 320 25.32 -1.40 -28.88
N ASN A 321 26.23 -2.26 -29.33
CA ASN A 321 27.62 -2.16 -28.88
C ASN A 321 28.25 -0.95 -29.61
N PRO A 322 28.70 0.09 -28.90
CA PRO A 322 29.39 1.22 -29.54
C PRO A 322 30.68 0.83 -30.25
N ASP A 323 31.30 -0.30 -29.85
CA ASP A 323 32.50 -0.84 -30.46
C ASP A 323 32.18 -2.18 -31.18
N SER A 324 31.86 -2.11 -32.45
CA SER A 324 31.40 -3.24 -33.28
C SER A 324 32.42 -4.39 -33.50
N SER A 325 33.54 -4.39 -32.80
CA SER A 325 34.61 -5.38 -32.96
C SER A 325 34.65 -6.51 -31.93
N ALA A 326 33.82 -6.46 -30.87
CA ALA A 326 33.78 -7.50 -29.83
C ALA A 326 32.37 -7.72 -29.29
N ASN A 327 31.52 -8.45 -30.01
CA ASN A 327 30.23 -8.91 -29.48
C ASN A 327 30.45 -10.03 -28.46
N ASN A 328 30.78 -9.64 -27.22
CA ASN A 328 30.99 -10.60 -26.12
C ASN A 328 29.69 -11.02 -25.44
N ILE A 329 28.53 -10.45 -25.81
CA ILE A 329 27.22 -10.77 -25.25
C ILE A 329 26.24 -11.05 -26.38
N ILE A 330 25.68 -12.25 -26.38
CA ILE A 330 24.66 -12.71 -27.32
C ILE A 330 23.35 -12.86 -26.56
N VAL A 331 22.32 -12.11 -26.93
CA VAL A 331 20.99 -12.18 -26.31
C VAL A 331 20.04 -12.94 -27.21
N THR A 332 19.28 -13.87 -26.63
CA THR A 332 18.23 -14.63 -27.32
C THR A 332 16.94 -14.63 -26.50
N ASN A 333 15.82 -14.74 -27.20
CA ASN A 333 14.48 -14.96 -26.60
C ASN A 333 13.84 -16.27 -27.09
N ASP A 334 14.56 -17.05 -27.86
CA ASP A 334 14.07 -18.36 -28.30
C ASP A 334 14.09 -19.35 -27.14
N SER A 335 12.90 -19.83 -26.76
CA SER A 335 12.73 -20.81 -25.69
C SER A 335 13.50 -22.12 -25.93
N ASN A 336 13.78 -22.45 -27.20
CA ASN A 336 14.61 -23.63 -27.53
C ASN A 336 16.09 -23.43 -27.15
N GLU A 337 16.51 -22.18 -26.99
CA GLU A 337 17.89 -21.83 -26.66
C GLU A 337 18.16 -21.67 -25.16
N VAL A 338 17.14 -21.80 -24.31
CA VAL A 338 17.28 -21.76 -22.83
C VAL A 338 18.37 -22.71 -22.33
N SER A 339 18.39 -23.93 -22.85
CA SER A 339 19.39 -24.94 -22.45
C SER A 339 20.80 -24.57 -22.90
N ALA A 340 20.96 -23.85 -23.99
CA ALA A 340 22.24 -23.42 -24.55
C ALA A 340 22.73 -22.07 -24.01
N SER A 341 21.89 -21.36 -23.23
CA SER A 341 22.25 -20.08 -22.66
C SER A 341 23.03 -20.26 -21.36
N ASP A 342 23.91 -19.32 -21.07
CA ASP A 342 24.74 -19.30 -19.86
C ASP A 342 24.01 -18.62 -18.70
N ILE A 343 23.26 -17.57 -19.06
CA ILE A 343 22.54 -16.73 -18.13
C ILE A 343 21.07 -16.70 -18.52
N LEU A 344 20.21 -16.79 -17.51
CA LEU A 344 18.77 -16.62 -17.63
C LEU A 344 18.42 -15.26 -17.00
N PHE A 345 18.16 -14.28 -17.85
CA PHE A 345 17.71 -12.95 -17.44
C PHE A 345 16.18 -12.89 -17.53
N LEU A 346 15.53 -13.05 -16.38
CA LEU A 346 14.09 -13.18 -16.26
C LEU A 346 13.50 -11.86 -15.74
N ILE A 347 12.40 -11.39 -16.34
CA ILE A 347 11.73 -10.14 -15.96
C ILE A 347 10.70 -10.41 -14.85
N GLY A 348 10.10 -11.59 -14.83
CA GLY A 348 9.23 -12.06 -13.76
C GLY A 348 9.99 -12.86 -12.70
N HIS A 349 9.47 -12.89 -11.48
CA HIS A 349 9.99 -13.81 -10.47
C HIS A 349 9.74 -15.27 -10.90
N THR A 350 10.76 -16.10 -10.78
CA THR A 350 10.64 -17.54 -10.99
C THR A 350 9.80 -18.17 -9.88
N ILE A 351 9.04 -19.20 -10.27
CA ILE A 351 8.39 -20.08 -9.31
C ILE A 351 9.43 -21.09 -8.83
N ASP A 352 9.35 -21.54 -7.58
CA ASP A 352 10.34 -22.42 -6.93
C ASP A 352 10.70 -23.68 -7.73
N GLU A 353 9.75 -24.25 -8.46
CA GLU A 353 9.97 -25.44 -9.29
C GLU A 353 10.89 -25.14 -10.47
N ASP A 354 10.72 -23.98 -11.09
CA ASP A 354 11.55 -23.53 -12.20
C ASP A 354 12.97 -23.18 -11.72
N GLU A 355 13.09 -22.54 -10.56
CA GLU A 355 14.39 -22.20 -9.97
C GLU A 355 15.19 -23.46 -9.64
N ALA A 356 14.54 -24.48 -9.07
CA ALA A 356 15.16 -25.77 -8.80
C ALA A 356 15.61 -26.48 -10.07
N GLU A 357 14.89 -26.36 -11.17
CA GLU A 357 15.24 -26.92 -12.46
C GLU A 357 16.43 -26.20 -13.10
N TYR A 358 16.43 -24.84 -13.05
CA TYR A 358 17.53 -24.05 -13.57
C TYR A 358 18.82 -24.23 -12.77
N SER A 359 18.71 -24.31 -11.45
CA SER A 359 19.84 -24.60 -10.56
C SER A 359 20.46 -25.97 -10.85
N LYS A 360 19.65 -27.01 -11.03
CA LYS A 360 20.14 -28.35 -11.41
C LYS A 360 20.89 -28.34 -12.75
N LYS A 361 20.52 -27.45 -13.67
CA LYS A 361 21.18 -27.28 -14.97
C LYS A 361 22.43 -26.39 -14.90
N GLY A 362 22.80 -25.88 -13.74
CA GLY A 362 23.97 -25.02 -13.54
C GLY A 362 23.86 -23.64 -14.18
N LYS A 363 22.63 -23.12 -14.37
CA LYS A 363 22.40 -21.83 -14.98
C LYS A 363 22.60 -20.71 -13.96
N ILE A 364 22.98 -19.54 -14.45
CA ILE A 364 23.06 -18.31 -13.69
C ILE A 364 21.76 -17.55 -13.89
N THR A 365 21.18 -17.00 -12.83
CA THR A 365 19.97 -16.18 -12.91
C THR A 365 20.24 -14.75 -12.44
N ASN A 366 19.36 -13.82 -12.86
CA ASN A 366 19.37 -12.45 -12.36
C ASN A 366 18.52 -12.26 -11.10
N GLN A 367 18.26 -13.34 -10.35
CA GLN A 367 17.40 -13.32 -9.18
C GLN A 367 18.09 -13.96 -8.00
N PHE A 368 17.98 -13.33 -6.84
CA PHE A 368 18.39 -13.91 -5.57
C PHE A 368 17.16 -14.44 -4.83
N TRP A 369 17.33 -15.53 -4.09
CA TRP A 369 16.27 -16.13 -3.28
C TRP A 369 15.68 -15.16 -2.23
N TRP A 370 16.45 -14.15 -1.83
CA TRP A 370 16.03 -13.14 -0.86
C TRP A 370 15.43 -11.87 -1.50
N ASP A 371 15.30 -11.77 -2.81
CA ASP A 371 14.80 -10.59 -3.53
C ASP A 371 13.53 -10.00 -2.89
N GLY A 372 12.61 -10.88 -2.57
CA GLY A 372 11.37 -10.46 -1.97
C GLY A 372 11.53 -9.72 -0.63
N MET A 373 12.62 -9.94 0.13
CA MET A 373 12.88 -9.23 1.40
C MET A 373 12.97 -7.72 1.22
N ILE A 374 13.26 -7.24 0.02
CA ILE A 374 13.43 -5.81 -0.26
C ILE A 374 12.51 -5.26 -1.33
N VAL A 375 12.04 -6.09 -2.28
CA VAL A 375 11.20 -5.59 -3.38
C VAL A 375 9.71 -5.52 -3.01
N SER A 376 9.30 -6.24 -1.99
CA SER A 376 7.96 -6.19 -1.43
C SER A 376 7.95 -5.19 -0.25
N LYS A 377 7.01 -4.26 -0.24
CA LYS A 377 7.01 -3.14 0.72
C LYS A 377 6.88 -3.62 2.17
N GLU A 378 5.99 -4.59 2.41
CA GLU A 378 5.77 -5.19 3.72
C GLU A 378 6.99 -5.96 4.21
N HIS A 379 7.69 -6.62 3.30
CA HIS A 379 8.88 -7.36 3.66
C HIS A 379 10.11 -6.46 3.81
N LEU A 380 10.23 -5.42 3.00
CA LEU A 380 11.26 -4.38 3.20
C LEU A 380 11.14 -3.76 4.60
N LEU A 381 9.91 -3.41 5.01
CA LEU A 381 9.67 -2.93 6.36
C LEU A 381 10.09 -3.97 7.42
N CYS A 382 9.71 -5.23 7.23
CA CYS A 382 10.08 -6.33 8.13
C CYS A 382 11.61 -6.51 8.20
N THR A 383 12.28 -6.50 7.05
CA THR A 383 13.73 -6.65 6.94
C THR A 383 14.47 -5.53 7.67
N VAL A 384 14.07 -4.28 7.44
CA VAL A 384 14.67 -3.12 8.09
C VAL A 384 14.46 -3.18 9.62
N ARG A 385 13.23 -3.45 10.06
CA ARG A 385 12.92 -3.56 11.50
C ARG A 385 13.74 -4.65 12.18
N ARG A 386 13.94 -5.80 11.53
CA ARG A 386 14.75 -6.90 12.08
C ARG A 386 16.23 -6.57 12.12
N ALA A 387 16.77 -6.04 11.03
CA ALA A 387 18.17 -5.70 10.93
C ALA A 387 18.60 -4.64 11.96
N HIS A 388 17.65 -3.80 12.37
CA HIS A 388 17.87 -2.70 13.31
C HIS A 388 17.19 -2.92 14.68
N SER A 389 16.74 -4.14 14.99
CA SER A 389 16.08 -4.47 16.27
C SER A 389 16.96 -4.22 17.50
N THR A 390 18.27 -4.28 17.37
CA THR A 390 19.22 -3.97 18.45
C THR A 390 19.26 -2.49 18.84
N LEU A 391 18.68 -1.61 18.02
CA LEU A 391 18.50 -0.19 18.36
C LEU A 391 17.33 0.02 19.33
N GLN A 392 16.56 -1.03 19.62
CA GLN A 392 15.42 -0.97 20.55
C GLN A 392 15.90 -1.35 21.94
N HIS A 393 15.91 -0.41 22.87
CA HIS A 393 15.99 -0.74 24.30
C HIS A 393 14.69 -1.38 24.75
N GLU A 394 14.76 -2.46 25.54
CA GLU A 394 13.60 -3.27 26.00
C GLU A 394 12.49 -2.47 26.71
N ASN A 395 12.78 -1.23 27.12
CA ASN A 395 11.85 -0.33 27.81
C ASN A 395 11.46 0.92 27.01
N ASP A 396 11.89 1.06 25.75
CA ASP A 396 11.59 2.25 24.97
C ASP A 396 10.48 1.93 23.95
N SER A 397 9.31 2.50 24.16
CA SER A 397 8.19 2.43 23.21
C SER A 397 8.52 3.12 21.85
N ASN A 398 9.61 3.86 21.79
CA ASN A 398 10.06 4.54 20.58
C ASN A 398 10.84 3.59 19.67
N ILE A 399 10.21 3.13 18.61
CA ILE A 399 10.89 2.35 17.59
C ILE A 399 11.81 3.28 16.81
N GLN A 400 13.10 3.00 16.88
CA GLN A 400 14.10 3.71 16.07
C GLN A 400 14.24 3.02 14.72
N PHE A 401 13.94 3.77 13.67
CA PHE A 401 14.29 3.41 12.30
C PHE A 401 15.65 4.01 11.94
N PRO A 402 16.43 3.41 11.02
CA PRO A 402 17.60 4.07 10.47
C PRO A 402 17.17 5.37 9.77
N THR A 403 18.00 6.40 9.79
CA THR A 403 17.65 7.74 9.28
C THR A 403 17.21 7.73 7.82
N TRP A 404 17.73 6.79 7.04
CA TRP A 404 17.41 6.62 5.62
C TRP A 404 16.09 5.87 5.35
N PHE A 405 15.39 5.39 6.38
CA PHE A 405 14.12 4.69 6.20
C PHE A 405 13.03 5.39 7.00
N PRO A 406 12.06 6.04 6.35
CA PRO A 406 10.99 6.74 7.05
C PRO A 406 10.22 5.80 7.99
N ALA A 407 9.88 6.27 9.18
CA ALA A 407 9.11 5.49 10.15
C ALA A 407 7.88 4.88 9.48
N SER A 408 7.75 3.56 9.60
CA SER A 408 6.75 2.80 8.85
C SER A 408 6.12 1.72 9.71
N PHE A 409 4.82 1.51 9.53
CA PHE A 409 4.02 0.58 10.30
C PHE A 409 3.09 -0.20 9.38
N ASP A 410 3.10 -1.52 9.54
CA ASP A 410 2.14 -2.40 8.88
C ASP A 410 0.84 -2.40 9.67
N LEU A 411 -0.19 -1.77 9.12
CA LEU A 411 -1.48 -1.61 9.78
C LEU A 411 -2.29 -2.92 9.86
N SER A 412 -1.86 -3.97 9.19
CA SER A 412 -2.47 -5.30 9.27
C SER A 412 -1.94 -6.12 10.46
N LEU A 413 -0.87 -5.65 11.10
CA LEU A 413 -0.25 -6.31 12.24
C LEU A 413 -0.59 -5.56 13.54
N LEU A 414 -1.29 -6.23 14.47
CA LEU A 414 -1.75 -5.59 15.70
C LEU A 414 -0.66 -4.78 16.44
N PRO A 415 0.55 -5.31 16.70
CA PRO A 415 1.57 -4.54 17.40
C PRO A 415 1.98 -3.26 16.65
N GLN A 416 2.05 -3.31 15.32
CA GLN A 416 2.43 -2.17 14.51
C GLN A 416 1.28 -1.17 14.33
N LEU A 417 0.04 -1.64 14.28
CA LEU A 417 -1.15 -0.79 14.29
C LEU A 417 -1.22 0.02 15.59
N VAL A 418 -0.99 -0.61 16.73
CA VAL A 418 -0.92 0.07 18.04
C VAL A 418 0.19 1.13 18.03
N GLN A 419 1.39 0.76 17.61
CA GLN A 419 2.53 1.67 17.53
C GLN A 419 2.26 2.87 16.60
N PHE A 420 1.56 2.64 15.48
CA PHE A 420 1.14 3.71 14.58
C PHE A 420 0.19 4.70 15.28
N ILE A 421 -0.84 4.17 15.97
CA ILE A 421 -1.81 5.00 16.71
C ILE A 421 -1.09 5.82 17.79
N GLU A 422 -0.21 5.20 18.56
CA GLU A 422 0.59 5.89 19.59
C GLU A 422 1.49 6.98 18.99
N ASP A 423 2.24 6.67 17.92
CA ASP A 423 3.12 7.65 17.28
C ASP A 423 2.32 8.80 16.64
N PHE A 424 1.17 8.50 16.05
CA PHE A 424 0.28 9.50 15.47
C PHE A 424 -0.16 10.54 16.52
N TYR A 425 -0.68 10.09 17.66
CA TYR A 425 -1.15 10.98 18.72
C TYR A 425 0.00 11.66 19.46
N ARG A 426 1.11 10.97 19.68
CA ARG A 426 2.34 11.58 20.23
C ARG A 426 2.81 12.75 19.36
N ARG A 427 2.84 12.57 18.03
CA ARG A 427 3.22 13.64 17.10
C ARG A 427 2.24 14.80 17.15
N ALA A 428 0.95 14.52 17.17
CA ALA A 428 -0.09 15.53 17.28
C ALA A 428 0.04 16.35 18.56
N SER A 429 0.23 15.71 19.72
CA SER A 429 0.38 16.38 21.02
C SER A 429 1.65 17.23 21.14
N GLN A 430 2.69 16.89 20.39
CA GLN A 430 3.99 17.58 20.36
C GLN A 430 4.10 18.60 19.21
N ASN A 431 3.03 18.82 18.45
CA ASN A 431 3.04 19.65 17.23
C ASN A 431 4.16 19.27 16.23
N LEU A 432 4.47 17.98 16.15
CA LEU A 432 5.41 17.46 15.18
C LEU A 432 4.69 17.21 13.84
N ASP A 433 5.49 17.17 12.76
CA ASP A 433 4.99 16.76 11.46
C ASP A 433 4.29 15.41 11.52
N ASN A 434 3.00 15.38 11.17
CA ASN A 434 2.13 14.21 11.28
C ASN A 434 1.45 13.85 9.95
N ILE A 435 2.16 14.04 8.83
CA ILE A 435 1.71 13.66 7.51
C ILE A 435 2.16 12.23 7.21
N TRP A 436 1.26 11.39 6.73
CA TRP A 436 1.48 9.98 6.45
C TRP A 436 1.09 9.62 5.03
N ILE A 437 1.84 8.71 4.40
CA ILE A 437 1.48 8.09 3.13
C ILE A 437 1.11 6.63 3.35
N LEU A 438 -0.02 6.19 2.77
CA LEU A 438 -0.54 4.84 2.92
C LEU A 438 -0.22 4.02 1.66
N LYS A 439 0.76 3.14 1.77
CA LYS A 439 1.20 2.30 0.64
C LYS A 439 0.50 0.94 0.65
N ARG A 440 -0.01 0.50 -0.50
CA ARG A 440 -0.53 -0.88 -0.67
C ARG A 440 0.63 -1.87 -0.74
N TYR A 441 0.46 -3.08 -0.24
CA TYR A 441 1.45 -4.15 -0.37
C TYR A 441 1.82 -4.37 -1.85
N ARG A 442 0.83 -4.61 -2.68
CA ARG A 442 0.97 -4.87 -4.12
C ARG A 442 0.48 -3.70 -4.96
N GLY A 443 0.93 -2.50 -4.66
CA GLY A 443 0.62 -1.31 -5.45
C GLY A 443 1.67 -1.09 -6.53
N ARG A 444 1.23 -0.84 -7.77
CA ARG A 444 2.08 -0.37 -8.86
C ARG A 444 1.91 1.13 -9.05
N GLN A 445 2.97 1.82 -9.45
CA GLN A 445 2.96 3.22 -9.92
C GLN A 445 2.39 4.24 -8.93
N SER A 446 2.45 3.96 -7.61
CA SER A 446 1.94 4.81 -6.52
C SER A 446 0.46 5.21 -6.67
N ILE A 447 -0.32 4.46 -7.44
CA ILE A 447 -1.74 4.67 -7.59
C ILE A 447 -2.44 4.27 -6.28
N ASP A 448 -3.42 5.08 -5.87
CA ASP A 448 -4.19 4.88 -4.63
C ASP A 448 -3.30 4.83 -3.37
N TYR A 449 -2.35 5.77 -3.30
CA TYR A 449 -1.52 6.01 -2.11
C TYR A 449 -1.93 7.33 -1.45
N PRO A 450 -2.90 7.31 -0.53
CA PRO A 450 -3.32 8.51 0.18
C PRO A 450 -2.18 9.15 0.96
N VAL A 451 -2.08 10.48 0.89
CA VAL A 451 -1.26 11.29 1.79
C VAL A 451 -2.22 12.02 2.73
N THR A 452 -2.09 11.81 4.03
CA THR A 452 -3.11 12.26 4.98
C THR A 452 -2.52 12.65 6.34
N THR A 453 -3.20 13.56 7.02
CA THR A 453 -3.02 13.89 8.44
C THR A 453 -4.17 13.35 9.29
N ASN A 454 -5.09 12.59 8.70
CA ASN A 454 -6.30 12.10 9.35
C ASN A 454 -6.17 10.61 9.68
N ILE A 455 -6.24 10.26 10.96
CA ILE A 455 -6.10 8.88 11.43
C ILE A 455 -7.28 8.00 10.96
N SER A 456 -8.50 8.54 10.93
CA SER A 456 -9.66 7.79 10.45
C SER A 456 -9.51 7.45 8.97
N CYS A 457 -9.02 8.39 8.14
CA CYS A 457 -8.65 8.13 6.76
C CYS A 457 -7.63 6.97 6.67
N ALA A 458 -6.57 7.00 7.50
CA ALA A 458 -5.56 5.96 7.50
C ALA A 458 -6.13 4.57 7.87
N LEU A 459 -6.96 4.50 8.90
CA LEU A 459 -7.56 3.27 9.36
C LEU A 459 -8.60 2.73 8.36
N ARG A 460 -9.41 3.59 7.76
CA ARG A 460 -10.43 3.19 6.77
C ARG A 460 -9.83 2.63 5.49
N HIS A 461 -8.68 3.11 5.06
CA HIS A 461 -8.02 2.57 3.87
C HIS A 461 -7.59 1.10 4.01
N GLN A 462 -7.51 0.57 5.23
CA GLN A 462 -7.37 -0.86 5.48
C GLN A 462 -8.58 -1.70 5.01
N ASP A 463 -9.75 -1.08 4.90
CA ASP A 463 -10.96 -1.78 4.46
C ASP A 463 -10.84 -2.18 2.99
N ALA A 464 -10.16 -1.38 2.19
CA ALA A 464 -9.95 -1.63 0.77
C ALA A 464 -8.84 -2.68 0.50
N SER A 465 -7.73 -2.59 1.24
CA SER A 465 -6.60 -3.52 1.11
C SER A 465 -5.58 -3.30 2.22
N PRO A 466 -4.74 -4.31 2.54
CA PRO A 466 -3.64 -4.14 3.48
C PRO A 466 -2.75 -2.96 3.13
N ARG A 467 -2.38 -2.15 4.15
CA ARG A 467 -1.62 -0.90 4.00
C ARG A 467 -0.45 -0.83 4.96
N ILE A 468 0.59 -0.15 4.50
CA ILE A 468 1.70 0.33 5.33
C ILE A 468 1.55 1.84 5.46
N ALA A 469 1.44 2.33 6.69
CA ALA A 469 1.55 3.75 6.98
C ALA A 469 3.04 4.12 7.06
N CYS A 470 3.51 4.93 6.11
CA CYS A 470 4.88 5.44 6.13
C CYS A 470 4.87 6.92 6.46
N LYS A 471 5.79 7.38 7.30
CA LYS A 471 5.98 8.81 7.54
C LYS A 471 6.29 9.50 6.22
N TYR A 472 5.48 10.45 5.86
CA TYR A 472 5.68 11.20 4.62
C TYR A 472 6.91 12.13 4.76
N VAL A 473 7.73 12.21 3.73
CA VAL A 473 8.84 13.17 3.68
C VAL A 473 8.26 14.52 3.26
N SER A 474 7.86 15.30 4.26
CA SER A 474 7.14 16.56 4.08
C SER A 474 8.05 17.74 3.71
N ARG A 475 9.34 17.60 4.00
CA ARG A 475 10.37 18.59 3.64
C ARG A 475 11.41 17.97 2.70
N PRO A 476 11.03 17.64 1.45
CA PRO A 476 11.97 17.13 0.48
C PRO A 476 12.85 18.27 -0.05
N LEU A 477 14.08 17.95 -0.41
CA LEU A 477 14.87 18.84 -1.27
C LEU A 477 14.10 19.05 -2.58
N LEU A 478 13.95 20.29 -2.99
CA LEU A 478 13.20 20.67 -4.20
C LEU A 478 14.16 21.06 -5.31
N LEU A 479 13.82 20.74 -6.54
CA LEU A 479 14.46 21.26 -7.73
C LEU A 479 13.52 22.27 -8.39
N GLN A 480 13.94 23.53 -8.42
CA GLN A 480 13.12 24.63 -8.97
C GLN A 480 11.70 24.69 -8.35
N GLY A 481 11.60 24.46 -7.05
CA GLY A 481 10.35 24.50 -6.30
C GLY A 481 9.47 23.26 -6.47
N LYS A 482 9.92 22.22 -7.16
CA LYS A 482 9.18 20.97 -7.36
C LYS A 482 9.84 19.82 -6.63
N LYS A 483 8.99 18.91 -6.12
CA LYS A 483 9.43 17.65 -5.54
C LYS A 483 10.01 16.75 -6.62
N PHE A 484 11.07 16.03 -6.28
CA PHE A 484 11.67 15.01 -7.14
C PHE A 484 12.10 13.79 -6.34
N ASP A 485 12.28 12.68 -7.02
CA ASP A 485 13.02 11.52 -6.56
C ASP A 485 14.01 11.03 -7.61
N LEU A 486 14.91 10.18 -7.17
CA LEU A 486 16.02 9.67 -7.97
C LEU A 486 15.94 8.15 -8.03
N ARG A 487 15.90 7.59 -9.24
CA ARG A 487 15.99 6.15 -9.46
C ARG A 487 17.39 5.74 -9.79
N PHE A 488 18.03 5.02 -8.88
CA PHE A 488 19.34 4.43 -9.09
C PHE A 488 19.21 2.99 -9.55
N TYR A 489 20.15 2.57 -10.41
CA TYR A 489 20.32 1.19 -10.81
C TYR A 489 21.51 0.60 -10.05
N VAL A 490 21.24 -0.42 -9.25
CA VAL A 490 22.22 -1.02 -8.35
C VAL A 490 22.44 -2.48 -8.75
N LEU A 491 23.69 -2.84 -8.91
CA LEU A 491 24.13 -4.15 -9.34
C LEU A 491 24.67 -4.91 -8.12
N ILE A 492 24.09 -6.06 -7.84
CA ILE A 492 24.53 -6.94 -6.76
C ILE A 492 25.21 -8.15 -7.39
N GLU A 493 26.49 -8.29 -7.10
CA GLU A 493 27.27 -9.42 -7.55
C GLU A 493 27.25 -10.57 -6.54
N SER A 494 27.22 -10.23 -5.25
CA SER A 494 27.17 -11.17 -4.15
C SER A 494 26.56 -10.52 -2.90
N ILE A 495 25.94 -11.31 -2.03
CA ILE A 495 25.45 -10.87 -0.73
C ILE A 495 26.38 -11.30 0.42
N ASN A 496 27.19 -12.34 0.21
CA ASN A 496 28.15 -12.82 1.20
C ASN A 496 29.41 -13.38 0.49
N PRO A 497 30.53 -12.63 0.50
CA PRO A 497 30.64 -11.24 0.96
C PRO A 497 29.79 -10.29 0.11
N LEU A 498 29.33 -9.22 0.74
CA LEU A 498 28.50 -8.23 0.05
C LEU A 498 29.33 -7.48 -1.00
N ARG A 499 28.88 -7.50 -2.26
CA ARG A 499 29.50 -6.79 -3.38
C ARG A 499 28.46 -6.01 -4.14
N ILE A 500 28.57 -4.71 -4.10
CA ILE A 500 27.60 -3.76 -4.67
C ILE A 500 28.32 -2.82 -5.63
N LYS A 501 27.69 -2.62 -6.79
CA LYS A 501 28.04 -1.53 -7.70
C LYS A 501 26.82 -0.66 -7.95
N ARG A 502 27.01 0.62 -8.03
CA ARG A 502 25.97 1.57 -8.49
C ARG A 502 26.28 1.97 -9.92
N TYR A 503 25.33 1.79 -10.82
CA TYR A 503 25.45 2.28 -12.19
C TYR A 503 25.56 3.81 -12.19
N ASN A 504 26.43 4.36 -13.02
CA ASN A 504 26.76 5.78 -12.95
C ASN A 504 25.65 6.72 -13.43
N LEU A 505 24.70 6.18 -14.22
CA LEU A 505 23.50 6.89 -14.63
C LEU A 505 22.37 6.63 -13.63
N PHE A 506 21.60 7.67 -13.35
CA PHE A 506 20.34 7.58 -12.61
C PHE A 506 19.24 8.37 -13.34
N VAL A 507 17.99 8.10 -13.02
CA VAL A 507 16.84 8.80 -13.59
C VAL A 507 16.27 9.76 -12.56
N VAL A 508 16.05 11.01 -12.97
CA VAL A 508 15.36 12.03 -12.18
C VAL A 508 13.88 12.00 -12.56
N ARG A 509 13.01 11.97 -11.56
CA ARG A 509 11.56 12.08 -11.75
C ARG A 509 11.06 13.26 -10.93
N GLN A 510 10.38 14.19 -11.57
CA GLN A 510 9.94 15.43 -10.94
C GLN A 510 8.42 15.52 -10.92
N ALA A 511 7.84 16.08 -9.86
CA ALA A 511 6.41 16.36 -9.77
C ALA A 511 5.99 17.43 -10.80
N ASN A 512 4.70 17.42 -11.19
CA ASN A 512 4.21 18.32 -12.24
C ASN A 512 4.06 19.77 -11.76
N VAL A 513 3.69 19.93 -10.49
CA VAL A 513 3.36 21.23 -9.86
C VAL A 513 4.36 21.57 -8.78
N ALA A 514 4.46 22.84 -8.43
CA ALA A 514 5.24 23.31 -7.29
C ALA A 514 4.77 22.63 -5.99
N TYR A 515 5.72 22.30 -5.14
CA TYR A 515 5.50 21.54 -3.92
C TYR A 515 5.24 22.48 -2.74
N ASP A 516 4.22 22.15 -1.97
CA ASP A 516 4.00 22.61 -0.61
C ASP A 516 3.27 21.52 0.20
N THR A 517 3.12 21.71 1.49
CA THR A 517 2.40 20.80 2.40
C THR A 517 1.14 21.44 2.95
N CYS A 518 0.52 22.32 2.19
CA CYS A 518 -0.78 22.84 2.57
C CYS A 518 -1.76 21.66 2.76
N SER A 519 -2.47 21.64 3.88
CA SER A 519 -3.42 20.57 4.19
C SER A 519 -4.51 20.42 3.12
N ASP A 520 -4.78 21.51 2.41
CA ASP A 520 -5.78 21.58 1.36
C ASP A 520 -5.44 20.81 0.08
N ASP A 521 -4.17 20.47 -0.11
CA ASP A 521 -3.64 19.93 -1.35
C ASP A 521 -2.96 18.56 -1.17
N LEU A 522 -3.09 17.93 0.02
CA LEU A 522 -2.47 16.62 0.28
C LEU A 522 -3.00 15.53 -0.67
N GLU A 523 -4.21 15.69 -1.19
CA GLU A 523 -4.82 14.79 -2.16
C GLU A 523 -4.37 15.08 -3.61
N MET A 524 -3.67 16.20 -3.84
CA MET A 524 -3.23 16.60 -5.17
C MET A 524 -2.06 15.74 -5.67
N TYR A 525 -2.40 14.69 -6.41
CA TYR A 525 -1.43 13.72 -6.93
C TYR A 525 -0.25 14.37 -7.68
N GLN A 526 -0.53 15.39 -8.50
CA GLN A 526 0.47 16.09 -9.32
C GLN A 526 1.56 16.82 -8.51
N LYS A 527 1.26 17.14 -7.24
CA LYS A 527 2.16 17.84 -6.32
C LYS A 527 3.04 16.86 -5.53
N HIS A 528 2.46 15.72 -5.13
CA HIS A 528 3.07 14.82 -4.16
C HIS A 528 3.76 13.62 -4.79
N PHE A 529 3.42 13.27 -6.04
CA PHE A 529 3.98 12.12 -6.73
C PHE A 529 4.79 12.53 -7.96
N THR A 530 5.86 11.80 -8.19
CA THR A 530 6.88 12.06 -9.20
C THR A 530 6.77 11.14 -10.41
N LEU A 531 5.69 10.34 -10.47
CA LEU A 531 5.48 9.41 -11.58
C LEU A 531 5.22 10.14 -12.89
N MET A 532 5.77 9.58 -13.97
CA MET A 532 5.58 10.06 -15.35
C MET A 532 4.22 9.66 -15.91
N SER A 533 3.15 9.80 -15.14
CA SER A 533 1.80 9.57 -15.62
C SER A 533 1.19 10.85 -16.18
N LEU A 534 0.68 10.79 -17.39
CA LEU A 534 -0.18 11.85 -17.92
C LEU A 534 -1.51 11.78 -17.16
N LEU A 535 -1.87 12.87 -16.53
CA LEU A 535 -3.24 13.04 -16.04
C LEU A 535 -4.14 13.30 -17.25
N ASP A 536 -5.31 12.66 -17.29
CA ASP A 536 -6.34 13.02 -18.24
C ASP A 536 -7.03 14.35 -17.86
N ASN A 537 -8.00 14.77 -18.67
CA ASN A 537 -8.74 16.00 -18.45
C ASN A 537 -9.55 16.00 -17.13
N ASP A 538 -9.78 14.80 -16.57
CA ASP A 538 -10.51 14.60 -15.32
C ASP A 538 -9.57 14.52 -14.08
N GLY A 539 -8.27 14.77 -14.29
CA GLY A 539 -7.26 14.74 -13.22
C GLY A 539 -6.85 13.35 -12.77
N LEU A 540 -7.30 12.30 -13.46
CA LEU A 540 -6.93 10.92 -13.20
C LEU A 540 -5.63 10.55 -13.90
N ALA A 541 -4.77 9.80 -13.21
CA ALA A 541 -3.51 9.35 -13.80
C ALA A 541 -3.77 8.29 -14.87
N LYS A 542 -3.54 8.63 -16.14
CA LYS A 542 -3.42 7.63 -17.21
C LYS A 542 -2.00 7.11 -17.25
N ILE A 543 -1.88 5.82 -17.03
CA ILE A 543 -0.63 5.09 -17.17
C ILE A 543 -0.29 5.03 -18.65
N ARG A 544 0.63 5.87 -19.10
CA ARG A 544 1.26 5.69 -20.40
C ARG A 544 2.75 5.97 -20.31
N GLY A 545 3.53 5.01 -20.79
CA GLY A 545 4.93 5.19 -21.07
C GLY A 545 5.15 6.37 -22.05
N SER A 546 6.29 7.04 -21.92
CA SER A 546 6.87 7.99 -22.89
C SER A 546 6.03 9.21 -23.28
N GLY A 547 5.37 9.88 -22.36
CA GLY A 547 5.01 11.28 -22.58
C GLY A 547 6.27 12.15 -22.47
N SER A 548 6.46 13.08 -23.38
CA SER A 548 7.62 13.99 -23.38
C SER A 548 7.57 14.89 -22.14
N ARG A 549 8.18 14.45 -21.06
CA ARG A 549 8.45 15.27 -19.90
C ARG A 549 9.83 15.87 -20.03
N SER A 550 9.93 17.12 -19.65
CA SER A 550 11.19 17.83 -19.53
C SER A 550 11.89 17.54 -18.18
N ASP A 551 11.83 16.28 -17.70
CA ASP A 551 12.67 15.90 -16.56
C ASP A 551 14.14 16.02 -16.98
N PRO A 552 15.00 16.67 -16.19
CA PRO A 552 16.39 16.88 -16.56
C PRO A 552 17.13 15.54 -16.62
N LYS A 553 18.07 15.42 -17.54
CA LYS A 553 19.04 14.32 -17.50
C LYS A 553 19.86 14.41 -16.23
N TYR A 554 20.40 13.28 -15.75
CA TYR A 554 21.17 13.24 -14.50
C TYR A 554 22.35 14.23 -14.50
N THR A 555 23.02 14.46 -15.63
CA THR A 555 24.10 15.43 -15.76
C THR A 555 23.61 16.87 -15.59
N GLU A 556 22.51 17.22 -16.25
CA GLU A 556 21.87 18.51 -16.12
C GLU A 556 21.34 18.73 -14.68
N PHE A 557 20.74 17.69 -14.08
CA PHE A 557 20.29 17.73 -12.71
C PHE A 557 21.42 18.07 -11.74
N ILE A 558 22.59 17.45 -11.90
CA ILE A 558 23.76 17.71 -11.04
C ILE A 558 24.19 19.17 -11.16
N GLU A 559 24.22 19.73 -12.35
CA GLU A 559 24.53 21.14 -12.58
C GLU A 559 23.52 22.07 -11.91
N LEU A 560 22.22 21.79 -12.10
CA LEU A 560 21.14 22.60 -11.54
C LEU A 560 21.14 22.56 -10.01
N ILE A 561 21.29 21.39 -9.39
CA ILE A 561 21.27 21.27 -7.93
C ILE A 561 22.50 21.91 -7.28
N ASN A 562 23.69 21.76 -7.89
CA ASN A 562 24.89 22.43 -7.43
C ASN A 562 24.79 23.96 -7.58
N GLY A 563 24.16 24.44 -8.66
CA GLY A 563 23.82 25.86 -8.85
C GLY A 563 22.91 26.39 -7.73
N GLN A 564 21.84 25.66 -7.44
CA GLN A 564 20.90 26.01 -6.37
C GLN A 564 21.56 26.04 -4.98
N PHE A 565 22.43 25.09 -4.66
CA PHE A 565 23.21 25.11 -3.41
C PHE A 565 24.11 26.35 -3.31
N LYS A 566 24.74 26.71 -4.41
CA LYS A 566 25.59 27.92 -4.45
C LYS A 566 24.77 29.21 -4.25
N GLU A 567 23.60 29.31 -4.87
CA GLU A 567 22.68 30.44 -4.71
C GLU A 567 22.19 30.54 -3.26
N ASN A 568 21.88 29.44 -2.63
CA ASN A 568 21.45 29.34 -1.23
C ASN A 568 22.62 29.46 -0.23
N LYS A 569 23.83 29.69 -0.69
CA LYS A 569 25.06 29.76 0.13
C LYS A 569 25.28 28.51 0.98
N SER A 570 24.85 27.36 0.49
CA SER A 570 25.10 26.07 1.11
C SER A 570 26.45 25.51 0.68
N ASP A 571 27.18 24.90 1.61
CA ASP A 571 28.42 24.18 1.32
C ASP A 571 28.17 22.79 0.72
N CYS A 572 26.93 22.34 0.68
CA CYS A 572 26.53 21.05 0.08
C CYS A 572 26.85 21.03 -1.41
N ARG A 573 27.35 19.89 -1.90
CA ARG A 573 27.56 19.59 -3.31
C ARG A 573 27.19 18.18 -3.61
N TRP A 574 26.76 17.93 -4.83
CA TRP A 574 26.39 16.60 -5.27
C TRP A 574 27.52 15.60 -5.04
N GLU A 575 28.71 15.88 -5.58
CA GLU A 575 29.82 14.94 -5.64
C GLU A 575 30.43 14.64 -4.27
N SER A 576 30.46 15.63 -3.40
CA SER A 576 31.17 15.54 -2.11
C SER A 576 30.27 15.25 -0.92
N HIS A 577 28.94 15.42 -1.07
CA HIS A 577 27.98 15.27 0.04
C HIS A 577 26.82 14.34 -0.29
N LEU A 578 26.00 14.67 -1.33
CA LEU A 578 24.78 13.91 -1.61
C LEU A 578 25.07 12.51 -2.15
N GLN A 579 25.91 12.41 -3.19
CA GLN A 579 26.23 11.12 -3.78
C GLN A 579 26.90 10.15 -2.80
N PRO A 580 27.91 10.54 -1.99
CA PRO A 580 28.46 9.66 -0.97
C PRO A 580 27.44 9.23 0.10
N SER A 581 26.52 10.13 0.48
CA SER A 581 25.43 9.79 1.42
C SER A 581 24.45 8.77 0.81
N ILE A 582 24.10 8.92 -0.47
CA ILE A 582 23.26 7.98 -1.21
C ILE A 582 23.96 6.62 -1.32
N ASP A 583 25.26 6.61 -1.68
CA ASP A 583 26.04 5.39 -1.80
C ASP A 583 26.10 4.64 -0.46
N LYS A 584 26.26 5.34 0.65
CA LYS A 584 26.20 4.78 1.99
C LYS A 584 24.84 4.16 2.29
N VAL A 585 23.74 4.85 1.98
CA VAL A 585 22.37 4.34 2.18
C VAL A 585 22.11 3.08 1.36
N ILE A 586 22.59 3.02 0.12
CA ILE A 586 22.50 1.82 -0.71
C ILE A 586 23.22 0.65 -0.04
N VAL A 587 24.43 0.86 0.46
CA VAL A 587 25.18 -0.19 1.16
C VAL A 587 24.44 -0.64 2.43
N GLU A 588 23.97 0.29 3.27
CA GLU A 588 23.25 -0.03 4.51
C GLU A 588 21.94 -0.79 4.25
N LEU A 589 21.23 -0.49 3.16
CA LEU A 589 20.03 -1.22 2.75
C LEU A 589 20.35 -2.72 2.52
N PHE A 590 21.38 -3.04 1.75
CA PHE A 590 21.75 -4.44 1.49
C PHE A 590 22.43 -5.10 2.69
N GLN A 591 23.14 -4.36 3.53
CA GLN A 591 23.60 -4.87 4.83
C GLN A 591 22.42 -5.24 5.75
N SER A 592 21.28 -4.57 5.60
CA SER A 592 20.07 -4.95 6.33
C SER A 592 19.53 -6.33 5.90
N VAL A 593 19.69 -6.69 4.62
CA VAL A 593 19.38 -8.05 4.14
C VAL A 593 20.33 -9.06 4.78
N GLU A 594 21.63 -8.78 4.77
CA GLU A 594 22.65 -9.66 5.35
C GLU A 594 22.41 -9.92 6.86
N ARG A 595 21.96 -8.87 7.59
CA ARG A 595 21.68 -8.96 9.02
C ARG A 595 20.32 -9.53 9.36
N ALA A 596 19.36 -9.46 8.42
CA ALA A 596 18.02 -9.96 8.67
C ALA A 596 18.03 -11.47 8.83
N ILE A 597 17.36 -11.95 9.87
CA ILE A 597 17.27 -13.37 10.17
C ILE A 597 16.49 -14.07 9.04
N PRO A 598 16.93 -15.25 8.60
CA PRO A 598 16.21 -16.05 7.61
C PRO A 598 14.74 -16.23 7.99
N ILE A 599 13.88 -16.02 7.02
CA ILE A 599 12.43 -15.93 7.19
C ILE A 599 11.76 -17.28 7.54
N GLU A 600 12.49 -18.40 7.49
CA GLU A 600 11.98 -19.76 7.80
C GLU A 600 11.14 -19.83 9.11
N GLN A 601 11.25 -18.83 9.97
CA GLN A 601 10.51 -18.76 11.23
C GLN A 601 9.41 -17.69 11.24
N TYR A 602 9.19 -16.98 10.13
CA TYR A 602 8.19 -15.93 10.06
C TYR A 602 6.85 -16.48 9.57
N GLN A 603 5.98 -16.84 10.50
CA GLN A 603 4.54 -16.97 10.21
C GLN A 603 3.90 -15.59 10.36
N HIS A 604 3.29 -15.10 9.29
CA HIS A 604 2.53 -13.85 9.35
C HIS A 604 1.41 -14.02 10.39
N PRO A 605 1.32 -13.16 11.44
CA PRO A 605 0.37 -13.36 12.55
C PRO A 605 -1.09 -13.34 12.12
N SER A 606 -1.41 -12.78 10.95
CA SER A 606 -2.79 -12.69 10.44
C SER A 606 -3.36 -14.03 9.94
N GLY A 607 -2.58 -15.12 9.93
CA GLY A 607 -3.02 -16.39 9.35
C GLY A 607 -3.31 -16.32 7.85
N VAL A 608 -3.19 -15.13 7.24
CA VAL A 608 -3.18 -14.99 5.78
C VAL A 608 -1.88 -15.64 5.35
N GLY A 609 -1.96 -16.93 5.04
CA GLY A 609 -0.85 -17.67 4.48
C GLY A 609 -0.29 -16.82 3.35
N LEU A 610 1.00 -16.63 3.34
CA LEU A 610 1.70 -16.11 2.17
C LEU A 610 1.05 -16.80 0.99
N HIS A 611 0.47 -16.03 0.07
CA HIS A 611 -0.24 -16.58 -1.09
C HIS A 611 0.64 -17.68 -1.68
N PRO A 612 0.13 -18.88 -2.03
CA PRO A 612 0.96 -19.96 -2.54
C PRO A 612 1.82 -19.58 -3.76
N ASN A 613 1.48 -18.46 -4.40
CA ASN A 613 2.24 -17.81 -5.47
C ASN A 613 3.08 -16.61 -4.98
N SER A 614 3.24 -16.40 -3.68
CA SER A 614 4.27 -15.48 -3.20
C SER A 614 5.61 -16.16 -3.42
N CYS A 615 6.56 -15.44 -4.03
CA CYS A 615 7.94 -15.85 -4.32
C CYS A 615 8.79 -16.23 -3.08
N TRP A 616 8.19 -16.80 -2.07
CA TRP A 616 8.74 -17.09 -0.75
C TRP A 616 8.71 -18.58 -0.41
N SER A 617 9.19 -19.40 -1.29
CA SER A 617 9.60 -20.72 -0.86
C SER A 617 10.98 -20.60 -0.22
N LEU A 618 10.96 -20.68 1.08
CA LEU A 618 12.17 -20.72 1.92
C LEU A 618 12.82 -22.09 1.95
N LYS A 619 12.72 -22.85 0.90
CA LYS A 619 13.54 -24.05 0.76
C LYS A 619 14.98 -23.60 0.60
N GLN A 620 15.87 -24.19 1.41
CA GLN A 620 17.30 -23.91 1.40
C GLN A 620 17.80 -23.69 -0.02
N PRO A 621 18.53 -22.62 -0.28
CA PRO A 621 19.10 -22.37 -1.57
C PRO A 621 20.05 -23.51 -1.90
N ASN A 622 19.70 -24.33 -2.85
CA ASN A 622 20.73 -24.95 -3.67
C ASN A 622 21.36 -23.76 -4.39
N ALA A 623 22.46 -23.26 -3.84
CA ALA A 623 23.06 -22.00 -4.20
C ALA A 623 23.24 -21.86 -5.71
N CYS A 624 22.24 -21.26 -6.38
CA CYS A 624 22.40 -20.87 -7.76
C CYS A 624 23.19 -19.57 -7.74
N PRO A 625 24.33 -19.48 -8.41
CA PRO A 625 25.05 -18.23 -8.50
C PRO A 625 24.15 -17.22 -9.21
N SER A 626 23.86 -16.12 -8.55
CA SER A 626 22.99 -15.07 -9.06
C SER A 626 23.71 -13.73 -9.03
N ARG A 627 23.45 -12.90 -10.01
CA ARG A 627 23.83 -11.48 -10.04
C ARG A 627 22.65 -10.69 -10.57
N ALA A 628 22.22 -9.68 -9.84
CA ALA A 628 20.97 -9.01 -10.12
C ALA A 628 21.14 -7.49 -10.20
N MET A 629 20.21 -6.86 -10.91
CA MET A 629 20.04 -5.42 -10.95
C MET A 629 18.73 -5.04 -10.24
N TYR A 630 18.81 -4.05 -9.35
CA TYR A 630 17.67 -3.46 -8.67
C TYR A 630 17.53 -1.98 -9.01
N GLY A 631 16.29 -1.50 -9.11
CA GLY A 631 15.99 -0.08 -9.09
C GLY A 631 15.73 0.36 -7.65
N ILE A 632 16.40 1.42 -7.19
CA ILE A 632 16.19 2.00 -5.86
C ILE A 632 15.70 3.42 -6.04
N ASP A 633 14.52 3.71 -5.52
CA ASP A 633 13.93 5.04 -5.55
C ASP A 633 14.27 5.77 -4.24
N ILE A 634 14.96 6.89 -4.37
CA ILE A 634 15.48 7.68 -3.24
C ILE A 634 14.96 9.11 -3.33
N ILE A 635 14.45 9.62 -2.21
CA ILE A 635 14.13 11.03 -2.01
C ILE A 635 15.11 11.62 -0.99
N ILE A 636 15.46 12.88 -1.16
CA ILE A 636 16.35 13.59 -0.24
C ILE A 636 15.49 14.50 0.64
N SER A 637 15.55 14.35 1.95
CA SER A 637 14.90 15.27 2.90
C SER A 637 15.86 16.39 3.32
N GLU A 638 15.25 17.52 3.68
CA GLU A 638 15.92 18.63 4.35
C GLU A 638 15.62 18.58 5.83
N GLU A 639 16.65 18.38 6.63
CA GLU A 639 16.58 18.40 8.09
C GLU A 639 17.29 19.63 8.64
N ILE A 640 16.74 20.25 9.67
CA ILE A 640 17.40 21.36 10.36
C ILE A 640 18.04 20.82 11.62
N SER A 641 19.37 20.90 11.68
CA SER A 641 20.12 20.54 12.88
C SER A 641 19.79 21.47 14.05
N HIS A 642 20.06 21.04 15.28
CA HIS A 642 19.92 21.89 16.47
C HIS A 642 20.71 23.21 16.39
N ALA A 643 21.75 23.26 15.58
CA ALA A 643 22.54 24.46 15.31
C ALA A 643 21.98 25.34 14.19
N GLY A 644 20.81 24.99 13.61
CA GLY A 644 20.17 25.74 12.52
C GLY A 644 20.77 25.49 11.13
N HIS A 645 21.67 24.52 10.98
CA HIS A 645 22.21 24.14 9.66
C HIS A 645 21.27 23.18 8.95
N VAL A 646 21.06 23.40 7.65
CA VAL A 646 20.32 22.46 6.79
C VAL A 646 21.21 21.27 6.47
N MET A 647 20.72 20.08 6.78
CA MET A 647 21.31 18.80 6.41
C MET A 647 20.42 18.11 5.38
N TYR A 648 21.01 17.35 4.49
CA TYR A 648 20.31 16.62 3.43
C TYR A 648 20.48 15.12 3.65
N GLU A 649 19.37 14.43 3.88
CA GLU A 649 19.38 13.00 4.17
C GLU A 649 18.65 12.20 3.08
N PRO A 650 19.32 11.23 2.44
CA PRO A 650 18.66 10.34 1.49
C PRO A 650 17.73 9.36 2.21
N ASN A 651 16.51 9.19 1.67
CA ASN A 651 15.52 8.28 2.18
C ASN A 651 15.10 7.28 1.10
N VAL A 652 15.13 5.98 1.40
CA VAL A 652 14.66 4.93 0.49
C VAL A 652 13.14 4.92 0.46
N LEU A 653 12.56 5.05 -0.72
CA LEU A 653 11.12 4.98 -0.93
C LEU A 653 10.64 3.58 -1.26
N GLU A 654 11.34 2.91 -2.18
CA GLU A 654 11.07 1.53 -2.58
C GLU A 654 12.27 0.92 -3.31
N VAL A 655 12.29 -0.41 -3.38
CA VAL A 655 13.22 -1.20 -4.19
C VAL A 655 12.43 -1.99 -5.21
N GLN A 656 12.89 -2.04 -6.43
CA GLN A 656 12.21 -2.73 -7.53
C GLN A 656 13.12 -3.78 -8.16
N PHE A 657 12.59 -4.98 -8.32
CA PHE A 657 13.13 -5.97 -9.23
C PHE A 657 12.58 -5.69 -10.64
N GLY A 658 13.44 -5.68 -11.65
CA GLY A 658 13.02 -5.34 -13.01
C GLY A 658 12.45 -3.92 -13.16
N PRO A 659 13.19 -2.88 -12.76
CA PRO A 659 12.72 -1.49 -12.85
C PRO A 659 12.46 -1.09 -14.30
N ASP A 660 11.56 -0.11 -14.49
CA ASP A 660 11.41 0.53 -15.80
C ASP A 660 12.69 1.26 -16.19
N CYS A 661 13.28 0.86 -17.32
CA CYS A 661 14.55 1.37 -17.83
C CYS A 661 14.38 2.27 -19.07
N ALA A 662 13.15 2.58 -19.51
CA ALA A 662 12.90 3.32 -20.73
C ALA A 662 13.67 4.65 -20.79
N LYS A 663 13.68 5.42 -19.69
CA LYS A 663 14.43 6.68 -19.62
C LYS A 663 15.96 6.47 -19.58
N ALA A 664 16.42 5.43 -18.93
CA ALA A 664 17.84 5.10 -18.92
C ALA A 664 18.34 4.74 -20.33
N ILE A 665 17.54 4.00 -21.09
CA ILE A 665 17.82 3.67 -22.49
C ILE A 665 17.79 4.92 -23.38
N GLU A 666 16.83 5.83 -23.16
CA GLU A 666 16.78 7.11 -23.86
C GLU A 666 18.04 7.95 -23.60
N TYR A 667 18.54 7.97 -22.38
CA TYR A 667 19.76 8.68 -22.03
C TYR A 667 21.02 8.01 -22.55
N GLN A 668 21.03 6.67 -22.56
CA GLN A 668 22.16 5.85 -22.98
C GLN A 668 21.65 4.59 -23.71
N PRO A 669 21.61 4.59 -25.05
CA PRO A 669 21.12 3.44 -25.84
C PRO A 669 21.83 2.11 -25.55
N SER A 670 23.10 2.16 -25.13
CA SER A 670 23.86 0.97 -24.71
C SER A 670 23.61 0.53 -23.25
N PHE A 671 22.60 1.06 -22.58
CA PHE A 671 22.33 0.83 -21.15
C PHE A 671 22.37 -0.68 -20.77
N TRP A 672 21.60 -1.50 -21.47
CA TRP A 672 21.55 -2.94 -21.15
C TRP A 672 22.86 -3.67 -21.43
N TYR A 673 23.53 -3.34 -22.55
CA TYR A 673 24.86 -3.90 -22.82
C TYR A 673 25.84 -3.57 -21.68
N ASN A 674 25.82 -2.34 -21.21
CA ASN A 674 26.68 -1.87 -20.13
C ASN A 674 26.35 -2.61 -18.80
N ILE A 675 25.08 -2.74 -18.47
CA ILE A 675 24.60 -3.47 -17.27
C ILE A 675 25.08 -4.93 -17.31
N LEU A 676 24.87 -5.62 -18.43
CA LEU A 676 25.28 -7.02 -18.58
C LEU A 676 26.80 -7.17 -18.56
N SER A 677 27.51 -6.21 -19.14
CA SER A 677 28.98 -6.19 -19.14
C SER A 677 29.53 -6.03 -17.73
N ASP A 678 28.98 -5.10 -16.94
CA ASP A 678 29.41 -4.87 -15.58
C ASP A 678 29.01 -5.99 -14.61
N LEU A 679 27.83 -6.63 -14.85
CA LEU A 679 27.39 -7.76 -14.04
C LEU A 679 28.13 -9.06 -14.35
N TYR A 680 28.37 -9.37 -15.63
CA TYR A 680 28.77 -10.72 -16.03
C TYR A 680 30.16 -10.80 -16.68
N LEU A 681 30.70 -9.67 -17.18
CA LEU A 681 32.04 -9.62 -17.75
C LEU A 681 33.05 -8.90 -16.85
N ASP A 682 32.63 -8.42 -15.67
CA ASP A 682 33.45 -7.68 -14.72
C ASP A 682 34.14 -6.46 -15.37
N SER A 683 33.45 -5.78 -16.31
CA SER A 683 34.05 -4.67 -17.05
C SER A 683 34.38 -3.47 -16.18
N ASN A 684 33.55 -3.21 -15.15
CA ASN A 684 33.68 -2.08 -14.21
C ASN A 684 33.81 -0.70 -14.90
N LEU A 685 33.31 -0.58 -16.11
CA LEU A 685 33.47 0.63 -16.91
C LEU A 685 32.32 1.63 -16.69
N TYR A 686 31.14 1.14 -16.36
CA TYR A 686 29.91 1.94 -16.36
C TYR A 686 29.31 2.09 -14.97
N SER A 687 29.87 1.42 -13.99
CA SER A 687 29.42 1.46 -12.59
C SER A 687 30.56 1.74 -11.63
N THR A 688 30.18 2.26 -10.46
CA THR A 688 31.08 2.53 -9.34
C THR A 688 30.92 1.45 -8.30
N THR A 689 32.00 0.78 -7.93
CA THR A 689 32.03 -0.18 -6.82
C THR A 689 31.84 0.55 -5.51
N LEU A 690 30.86 0.15 -4.71
CA LEU A 690 30.55 0.71 -3.40
C LEU A 690 31.18 -0.10 -2.27
N ILE A 691 31.18 -1.42 -2.41
CA ILE A 691 31.77 -2.38 -1.46
C ILE A 691 32.09 -3.69 -2.17
#